data_bdf25d8ffd376edb4428d03ffd147528
#
_entry.id   bdf25d8ffd376edb4428d03ffd147528
#
_cell.length_a   1.000
_cell.length_b   1.000
_cell.length_c   1.000
_cell.angle_alpha   90.00
_cell.angle_beta   90.00
_cell.angle_gamma   90.00
#
_symmetry.space_group_name_H-M   'P 1'
#
loop_
_entity.id
_entity.type
_entity.pdbx_description
1 polymer ?
#
loop_
_entity_poly.entity_id
_entity_poly.type
_entity_poly.pdbx_seq_one_letter_code
_entity_poly.pdbx_strand_id
1 'polypeptide(L)'
;MKKQSKNTRLPGLSVLLVAAVLAWMSSITIGEDDKGTHMTADVRKPIPPPEILATLPPDGGPEYNRLVFSQSPYLLQHAGNPVDWHPWGDEAFEKAREEGKPVFLSVGYSTCHWCHVMEHESFEDAEVAALMNEMFIPVKVDREERPDVDKIYMDVTQAMTGHGGWPMTVVLTPDRKPFFAGTYFPKTSRFGKPGMMDLLPQISDAWKDKRAEVIESADKISEHLVKMNQSTAGEALGEDSLHLSFNQLSSRYDSDRGGFGTAPKFPTPQNLTFLTRYGKRTGNPEALKMTEKTLVQMRLGGMYDQVGFGFHRYSTDSDWLLPHFEKMLYDQALVALAYLDASKLIDNPLFKQTAHEIFTYVLRDLTSPEGGFYSAEDADSEGVEGKFYVWSTDEVESILGKEDADLYIRVFNLKPGGNFTHEAGGHGGGNDNIPHLRAPLPVVAGELGMDPQVLAEKLEASRRKLFEVREGRIHPFKDDKILTDWNGLMIAALAQGSLVLGEPRYAKAATRAADFMMKELTDSNGRLHKRYRAGKAGLPAHVEDYAFAGWGLLNLYESTFDVKYLKEAQRLSNLLITHFWDDSQGGLFLTADDGEKLLVRGKEVYDGAIPSGNSVAAANFLRLGRMTGNTKYEERADAIFKAFSPQVRQQPSAFNQLMNALDFAVGPSFEVVVAAAPGDAATDDMLSALRKPFLPNAVFLFRSSADDGKALAALAPYTAAMTPRDDKATAYVCENFVCNQPTTDVAKMLGHLGIESK
;
A
#
# COMPACT_ATOMS: atom_id res chain seq x y z
N MET A 1 22.72 -21.49 -21.35
CA MET A 1 21.76 -21.48 -22.46
C MET A 1 20.72 -20.42 -22.11
N LYS A 2 20.77 -19.25 -22.77
CA LYS A 2 19.83 -18.14 -22.56
C LYS A 2 18.47 -18.53 -23.10
N LYS A 3 17.47 -18.77 -22.25
CA LYS A 3 16.06 -18.72 -22.61
C LYS A 3 15.53 -17.35 -22.19
N GLN A 4 15.34 -16.50 -23.18
CA GLN A 4 14.60 -15.24 -23.05
C GLN A 4 13.17 -15.54 -22.59
N SER A 5 12.72 -14.83 -21.56
CA SER A 5 11.31 -14.74 -21.21
C SER A 5 10.57 -14.15 -22.41
N LYS A 6 9.60 -14.86 -22.93
CA LYS A 6 8.67 -14.31 -23.92
C LYS A 6 7.73 -13.35 -23.18
N ASN A 7 8.05 -12.07 -23.19
CA ASN A 7 7.04 -11.03 -23.01
C ASN A 7 5.99 -11.24 -24.07
N THR A 8 4.77 -11.46 -23.68
CA THR A 8 3.59 -11.48 -24.53
C THR A 8 3.31 -10.07 -25.03
N ARG A 9 4.13 -9.60 -25.97
CA ARG A 9 3.79 -8.44 -26.80
C ARG A 9 2.68 -8.88 -27.75
N LEU A 10 1.65 -8.05 -27.87
CA LEU A 10 0.60 -8.21 -28.88
C LEU A 10 1.22 -8.38 -30.26
N PRO A 11 1.18 -9.56 -30.90
CA PRO A 11 1.73 -9.70 -32.23
C PRO A 11 0.73 -9.06 -33.21
N GLY A 12 1.16 -7.97 -33.83
CA GLY A 12 0.47 -7.40 -34.99
C GLY A 12 -0.34 -6.12 -34.77
N LEU A 13 -0.53 -5.60 -33.53
CA LEU A 13 -1.23 -4.32 -33.31
C LEU A 13 -0.29 -3.09 -33.29
N SER A 14 0.99 -3.32 -33.10
CA SER A 14 2.01 -2.24 -33.01
C SER A 14 2.33 -1.57 -34.33
N VAL A 15 1.84 -2.03 -35.46
CA VAL A 15 2.53 -1.76 -36.72
C VAL A 15 1.96 -0.58 -37.51
N LEU A 16 0.72 -0.13 -37.29
CA LEU A 16 0.16 0.91 -38.16
C LEU A 16 -0.08 2.28 -37.52
N LEU A 17 -0.52 2.36 -36.28
CA LEU A 17 -0.67 3.69 -35.63
C LEU A 17 0.53 4.05 -34.75
N VAL A 18 1.09 3.12 -33.99
CA VAL A 18 2.31 3.34 -33.21
C VAL A 18 3.55 3.44 -34.12
N ALA A 19 3.60 2.72 -35.25
CA ALA A 19 4.68 2.83 -36.21
C ALA A 19 4.72 4.16 -36.96
N ALA A 20 3.59 4.84 -37.18
CA ALA A 20 3.57 6.19 -37.75
C ALA A 20 4.13 7.23 -36.75
N VAL A 21 3.91 7.06 -35.45
CA VAL A 21 4.45 7.93 -34.41
C VAL A 21 5.90 7.56 -34.07
N LEU A 22 6.27 6.28 -34.07
CA LEU A 22 7.64 5.82 -33.75
C LEU A 22 8.62 5.91 -34.93
N ALA A 23 8.16 5.81 -36.18
CA ALA A 23 9.03 5.96 -37.35
C ALA A 23 9.57 7.37 -37.55
N TRP A 24 8.96 8.38 -36.90
CA TRP A 24 9.42 9.76 -36.96
C TRP A 24 10.48 10.09 -35.89
N MET A 25 10.64 9.24 -34.89
CA MET A 25 11.61 9.42 -33.79
C MET A 25 13.10 9.28 -34.21
N SER A 26 13.37 8.85 -35.44
CA SER A 26 14.76 8.58 -35.90
C SER A 26 15.48 9.79 -36.51
N SER A 27 14.90 10.99 -36.53
CA SER A 27 15.46 12.12 -37.33
C SER A 27 15.52 13.47 -36.62
N ILE A 28 15.64 13.52 -35.28
CA ILE A 28 15.79 14.80 -34.58
C ILE A 28 17.19 14.92 -33.98
N THR A 29 17.97 15.86 -34.52
CA THR A 29 19.26 16.35 -33.99
C THR A 29 19.03 17.14 -32.68
N ILE A 30 19.83 16.82 -31.67
CA ILE A 30 19.82 17.42 -30.32
C ILE A 30 20.38 18.85 -30.43
N GLY A 31 19.58 19.82 -30.02
CA GLY A 31 20.01 21.19 -29.71
C GLY A 31 20.15 21.35 -28.20
N GLU A 32 21.35 21.68 -27.74
CA GLU A 32 21.60 22.11 -26.36
C GLU A 32 21.09 23.54 -26.17
N ASP A 33 20.23 23.76 -25.22
CA ASP A 33 20.13 24.91 -24.30
C ASP A 33 18.76 24.91 -23.62
N ASP A 34 18.69 24.48 -22.37
CA ASP A 34 17.61 24.97 -21.53
C ASP A 34 18.06 25.11 -20.07
N LYS A 35 18.00 26.36 -19.60
CA LYS A 35 18.15 26.72 -18.19
C LYS A 35 16.87 26.29 -17.48
N GLY A 36 17.02 25.36 -16.51
CA GLY A 36 15.91 24.85 -15.69
C GLY A 36 14.93 25.95 -15.27
N THR A 37 13.67 25.72 -15.59
CA THR A 37 12.57 26.51 -15.10
C THR A 37 12.48 26.35 -13.58
N HIS A 38 12.71 27.44 -12.85
CA HIS A 38 12.44 27.51 -11.42
C HIS A 38 10.94 27.25 -11.21
N MET A 39 10.57 26.15 -10.55
CA MET A 39 9.22 25.97 -10.06
C MET A 39 8.95 27.09 -9.05
N THR A 40 8.00 27.94 -9.37
CA THR A 40 7.48 28.94 -8.43
C THR A 40 6.70 28.21 -7.33
N ALA A 41 6.72 28.73 -6.11
CA ALA A 41 5.96 28.19 -4.98
C ALA A 41 4.54 27.82 -5.44
N ASP A 42 4.04 26.66 -4.99
CA ASP A 42 2.72 26.12 -5.32
C ASP A 42 1.63 27.18 -5.08
N VAL A 43 1.17 27.84 -6.15
CA VAL A 43 0.16 28.90 -6.13
C VAL A 43 -1.17 28.33 -6.61
N ARG A 44 -1.53 27.12 -6.12
CA ARG A 44 -2.85 26.55 -6.41
C ARG A 44 -3.95 27.49 -5.92
N LYS A 45 -4.98 27.68 -6.74
CA LYS A 45 -6.15 28.45 -6.31
C LYS A 45 -6.79 27.79 -5.08
N PRO A 46 -7.00 28.53 -3.98
CA PRO A 46 -7.63 27.96 -2.79
C PRO A 46 -9.06 27.52 -3.12
N ILE A 47 -9.44 26.36 -2.62
CA ILE A 47 -10.82 25.87 -2.77
C ILE A 47 -11.77 26.82 -2.02
N PRO A 48 -12.85 27.27 -2.66
CA PRO A 48 -13.80 28.18 -2.04
C PRO A 48 -14.49 27.55 -0.82
N PRO A 49 -14.86 28.34 0.19
CA PRO A 49 -15.65 27.85 1.31
C PRO A 49 -17.03 27.37 0.85
N PRO A 50 -17.70 26.49 1.64
CA PRO A 50 -18.96 25.83 1.25
C PRO A 50 -20.07 26.76 0.78
N GLU A 51 -20.15 27.98 1.34
CA GLU A 51 -21.13 28.97 0.99
C GLU A 51 -20.95 29.51 -0.44
N ILE A 52 -19.69 29.64 -0.87
CA ILE A 52 -19.35 30.07 -2.25
C ILE A 52 -19.50 28.86 -3.19
N LEU A 53 -19.03 27.68 -2.82
CA LEU A 53 -19.22 26.47 -3.62
C LEU A 53 -20.68 26.22 -3.99
N ALA A 54 -21.60 26.46 -3.06
CA ALA A 54 -23.04 26.31 -3.29
C ALA A 54 -23.62 27.28 -4.32
N THR A 55 -22.90 28.37 -4.68
CA THR A 55 -23.32 29.36 -5.65
C THR A 55 -22.67 29.25 -7.02
N LEU A 56 -21.64 28.38 -7.13
CA LEU A 56 -20.98 28.13 -8.41
C LEU A 56 -21.90 27.39 -9.39
N PRO A 57 -21.80 27.70 -10.70
CA PRO A 57 -22.51 26.92 -11.71
C PRO A 57 -21.94 25.48 -11.77
N PRO A 58 -22.70 24.50 -12.32
CA PRO A 58 -22.31 23.09 -12.33
C PRO A 58 -20.96 22.79 -12.99
N ASP A 59 -20.50 23.66 -13.89
CA ASP A 59 -19.20 23.54 -14.56
C ASP A 59 -18.05 24.16 -13.77
N GLY A 60 -18.30 24.75 -12.60
CA GLY A 60 -17.32 25.46 -11.75
C GLY A 60 -17.17 26.94 -12.07
N GLY A 61 -17.67 27.40 -13.23
CA GLY A 61 -17.62 28.81 -13.66
C GLY A 61 -16.23 29.23 -14.17
N PRO A 62 -15.99 30.57 -14.25
CA PRO A 62 -14.78 31.07 -14.93
C PRO A 62 -13.48 30.84 -14.15
N GLU A 63 -13.56 30.57 -12.86
CA GLU A 63 -12.40 30.46 -11.99
C GLU A 63 -11.99 28.98 -11.73
N TYR A 64 -12.94 28.07 -11.85
CA TYR A 64 -12.74 26.65 -11.55
C TYR A 64 -13.37 25.79 -12.65
N ASN A 65 -12.94 24.53 -12.72
CA ASN A 65 -13.63 23.47 -13.46
C ASN A 65 -14.47 22.60 -12.51
N ARG A 66 -15.16 21.57 -13.04
CA ARG A 66 -16.09 20.70 -12.29
C ARG A 66 -15.45 20.00 -11.09
N LEU A 67 -14.12 19.83 -11.08
CA LEU A 67 -13.41 19.17 -10.00
C LEU A 67 -13.50 19.92 -8.67
N VAL A 68 -13.87 21.20 -8.67
CA VAL A 68 -14.08 22.00 -7.44
C VAL A 68 -15.14 21.40 -6.51
N PHE A 69 -16.06 20.59 -7.04
CA PHE A 69 -17.11 19.91 -6.27
C PHE A 69 -16.68 18.52 -5.76
N SER A 70 -15.46 18.08 -6.07
CA SER A 70 -14.94 16.79 -5.66
C SER A 70 -14.62 16.74 -4.16
N GLN A 71 -14.57 15.52 -3.62
CA GLN A 71 -14.04 15.27 -2.29
C GLN A 71 -12.60 14.72 -2.32
N SER A 72 -12.08 14.33 -3.50
CA SER A 72 -10.70 13.88 -3.65
C SER A 72 -9.73 15.05 -3.55
N PRO A 73 -8.73 15.04 -2.65
CA PRO A 73 -7.66 16.04 -2.64
C PRO A 73 -6.96 16.16 -3.99
N TYR A 74 -6.69 15.03 -4.65
CA TYR A 74 -6.07 15.03 -5.98
C TYR A 74 -6.90 15.75 -7.03
N LEU A 75 -8.20 15.52 -7.09
CA LEU A 75 -9.07 16.20 -8.04
C LEU A 75 -9.17 17.70 -7.72
N LEU A 76 -9.23 18.04 -6.43
CA LEU A 76 -9.26 19.43 -5.97
C LEU A 76 -7.98 20.19 -6.32
N GLN A 77 -6.80 19.55 -6.31
CA GLN A 77 -5.55 20.17 -6.78
C GLN A 77 -5.68 20.69 -8.21
N HIS A 78 -6.41 20.00 -9.06
CA HIS A 78 -6.63 20.35 -10.48
C HIS A 78 -7.87 21.19 -10.74
N ALA A 79 -8.63 21.59 -9.73
CA ALA A 79 -9.86 22.36 -9.89
C ALA A 79 -9.65 23.76 -10.49
N GLY A 80 -8.49 24.36 -10.25
CA GLY A 80 -8.10 25.68 -10.79
C GLY A 80 -7.37 25.64 -12.13
N ASN A 81 -7.12 24.48 -12.72
CA ASN A 81 -6.45 24.37 -14.02
C ASN A 81 -7.34 24.95 -15.14
N PRO A 82 -6.73 25.57 -16.19
CA PRO A 82 -7.46 26.03 -17.38
C PRO A 82 -8.03 24.90 -18.24
N VAL A 83 -7.66 23.65 -18.00
CA VAL A 83 -8.26 22.46 -18.63
C VAL A 83 -9.66 22.23 -18.05
N ASP A 84 -10.67 22.04 -18.92
CA ASP A 84 -12.07 21.76 -18.53
C ASP A 84 -12.24 20.31 -18.04
N TRP A 85 -11.60 20.02 -16.91
CA TRP A 85 -11.62 18.70 -16.32
C TRP A 85 -13.00 18.26 -15.86
N HIS A 86 -13.36 17.02 -16.20
CA HIS A 86 -14.52 16.30 -15.69
C HIS A 86 -14.05 15.22 -14.71
N PRO A 87 -14.80 14.94 -13.65
CA PRO A 87 -14.62 13.69 -12.91
C PRO A 87 -15.06 12.50 -13.77
N TRP A 88 -14.62 11.29 -13.43
CA TRP A 88 -15.12 10.06 -14.06
C TRP A 88 -16.61 9.90 -13.80
N GLY A 89 -17.40 9.76 -14.85
CA GLY A 89 -18.86 9.61 -14.77
C GLY A 89 -19.51 9.69 -16.14
N ASP A 90 -20.79 9.32 -16.21
CA ASP A 90 -21.53 9.24 -17.48
C ASP A 90 -21.62 10.58 -18.21
N GLU A 91 -21.70 11.71 -17.47
CA GLU A 91 -21.78 13.07 -18.05
C GLU A 91 -20.62 13.35 -19.04
N ALA A 92 -19.38 13.00 -18.66
CA ALA A 92 -18.23 13.21 -19.54
C ALA A 92 -18.29 12.38 -20.82
N PHE A 93 -18.75 11.14 -20.73
CA PHE A 93 -18.85 10.22 -21.87
C PHE A 93 -20.06 10.54 -22.76
N GLU A 94 -21.16 11.03 -22.20
CA GLU A 94 -22.30 11.55 -22.96
C GLU A 94 -21.89 12.79 -23.76
N LYS A 95 -21.24 13.76 -23.13
CA LYS A 95 -20.67 14.93 -23.80
C LYS A 95 -19.70 14.53 -24.92
N ALA A 96 -18.86 13.52 -24.69
CA ALA A 96 -17.95 13.02 -25.72
C ALA A 96 -18.68 12.43 -26.94
N ARG A 97 -19.83 11.77 -26.73
CA ARG A 97 -20.69 11.26 -27.83
C ARG A 97 -21.37 12.41 -28.57
N GLU A 98 -21.93 13.36 -27.87
CA GLU A 98 -22.62 14.54 -28.45
C GLU A 98 -21.67 15.39 -29.28
N GLU A 99 -20.47 15.66 -28.77
CA GLU A 99 -19.48 16.47 -29.48
C GLU A 99 -18.63 15.67 -30.48
N GLY A 100 -18.77 14.34 -30.50
CA GLY A 100 -18.00 13.47 -31.38
C GLY A 100 -16.50 13.44 -31.08
N LYS A 101 -16.08 13.84 -29.86
CA LYS A 101 -14.70 13.93 -29.40
C LYS A 101 -14.25 12.66 -28.68
N PRO A 102 -12.95 12.32 -28.71
CA PRO A 102 -12.38 11.31 -27.83
C PRO A 102 -12.23 11.85 -26.41
N VAL A 103 -12.11 10.93 -25.44
CA VAL A 103 -11.87 11.30 -24.03
C VAL A 103 -10.40 11.21 -23.73
N PHE A 104 -9.83 12.29 -23.14
CA PHE A 104 -8.48 12.31 -22.61
C PHE A 104 -8.53 11.98 -21.11
N LEU A 105 -8.16 10.77 -20.76
CA LEU A 105 -8.14 10.28 -19.38
C LEU A 105 -6.75 10.47 -18.75
N SER A 106 -6.70 11.19 -17.63
CA SER A 106 -5.51 11.34 -16.80
C SER A 106 -5.77 10.74 -15.42
N VAL A 107 -4.93 9.78 -15.02
CA VAL A 107 -5.03 9.06 -13.73
C VAL A 107 -3.77 9.32 -12.91
N GLY A 108 -3.95 9.61 -11.62
CA GLY A 108 -2.87 9.85 -10.67
C GLY A 108 -3.37 9.81 -9.24
N TYR A 109 -2.63 10.44 -8.32
CA TYR A 109 -2.99 10.57 -6.89
C TYR A 109 -2.31 11.80 -6.30
N SER A 110 -2.77 12.25 -5.13
CA SER A 110 -2.49 13.61 -4.61
C SER A 110 -1.04 13.86 -4.22
N THR A 111 -0.30 12.84 -3.83
CA THR A 111 1.11 12.94 -3.37
C THR A 111 2.13 12.53 -4.45
N CYS A 112 1.67 12.41 -5.71
CA CYS A 112 2.46 11.93 -6.83
C CYS A 112 3.33 13.06 -7.43
N HIS A 113 4.62 13.11 -7.13
CA HIS A 113 5.57 14.11 -7.64
C HIS A 113 5.48 14.30 -9.18
N TRP A 114 5.58 13.23 -9.98
CA TRP A 114 5.49 13.33 -11.43
C TRP A 114 4.12 13.78 -11.95
N CYS A 115 3.04 13.61 -11.15
CA CYS A 115 1.73 14.17 -11.46
C CYS A 115 1.75 15.71 -11.28
N HIS A 116 2.41 16.21 -10.23
CA HIS A 116 2.63 17.65 -10.04
C HIS A 116 3.49 18.25 -11.15
N VAL A 117 4.58 17.57 -11.53
CA VAL A 117 5.41 18.01 -12.65
C VAL A 117 4.57 18.14 -13.94
N MET A 118 3.74 17.13 -14.27
CA MET A 118 2.88 17.19 -15.46
C MET A 118 1.79 18.24 -15.34
N GLU A 119 1.29 18.53 -14.13
CA GLU A 119 0.35 19.61 -13.86
C GLU A 119 0.96 20.96 -14.23
N HIS A 120 2.09 21.28 -13.62
CA HIS A 120 2.77 22.59 -13.84
C HIS A 120 3.24 22.77 -15.26
N GLU A 121 3.80 21.73 -15.89
CA GLU A 121 4.33 21.82 -17.24
C GLU A 121 3.26 21.84 -18.34
N SER A 122 2.12 21.17 -18.10
CA SER A 122 1.13 20.93 -19.16
C SER A 122 -0.27 21.39 -18.78
N PHE A 123 -0.80 21.03 -17.60
CA PHE A 123 -2.23 21.27 -17.30
C PHE A 123 -2.54 22.68 -16.83
N GLU A 124 -1.57 23.42 -16.32
CA GLU A 124 -1.66 24.83 -15.99
C GLU A 124 -1.32 25.73 -17.19
N ASP A 125 -0.78 25.17 -18.26
CA ASP A 125 -0.39 25.91 -19.45
C ASP A 125 -1.61 26.20 -20.34
N ALA A 126 -1.84 27.50 -20.66
CA ALA A 126 -3.00 27.92 -21.42
C ALA A 126 -3.03 27.41 -22.88
N GLU A 127 -1.88 27.17 -23.53
CA GLU A 127 -1.82 26.66 -24.89
C GLU A 127 -2.17 25.18 -24.94
N VAL A 128 -1.63 24.38 -24.00
CA VAL A 128 -1.98 22.97 -23.85
C VAL A 128 -3.46 22.83 -23.50
N ALA A 129 -3.96 23.62 -22.54
CA ALA A 129 -5.35 23.60 -22.13
C ALA A 129 -6.31 23.93 -23.29
N ALA A 130 -5.97 24.92 -24.11
CA ALA A 130 -6.77 25.25 -25.29
C ALA A 130 -6.89 24.07 -26.25
N LEU A 131 -5.79 23.37 -26.57
CA LEU A 131 -5.80 22.17 -27.41
C LEU A 131 -6.61 21.03 -26.77
N MET A 132 -6.42 20.80 -25.47
CA MET A 132 -7.16 19.74 -24.76
C MET A 132 -8.68 20.00 -24.79
N ASN A 133 -9.11 21.20 -24.48
CA ASN A 133 -10.54 21.58 -24.44
C ASN A 133 -11.18 21.57 -25.83
N GLU A 134 -10.43 21.97 -26.88
CA GLU A 134 -10.93 21.94 -28.25
C GLU A 134 -11.08 20.51 -28.78
N MET A 135 -10.08 19.65 -28.52
CA MET A 135 -9.93 18.37 -29.23
C MET A 135 -10.48 17.17 -28.46
N PHE A 136 -10.62 17.28 -27.14
CA PHE A 136 -10.99 16.15 -26.26
C PHE A 136 -12.06 16.56 -25.25
N ILE A 137 -12.62 15.55 -24.56
CA ILE A 137 -13.27 15.72 -23.26
C ILE A 137 -12.28 15.24 -22.20
N PRO A 138 -11.67 16.17 -21.43
CA PRO A 138 -10.67 15.81 -20.42
C PRO A 138 -11.35 15.20 -19.18
N VAL A 139 -10.87 14.03 -18.75
CA VAL A 139 -11.34 13.34 -17.55
C VAL A 139 -10.18 13.08 -16.60
N LYS A 140 -10.38 13.40 -15.32
CA LYS A 140 -9.40 13.20 -14.27
C LYS A 140 -9.88 12.14 -13.28
N VAL A 141 -8.98 11.23 -12.87
CA VAL A 141 -9.29 10.13 -11.95
C VAL A 141 -8.24 10.06 -10.84
N ASP A 142 -8.72 10.00 -9.59
CA ASP A 142 -7.92 9.62 -8.44
C ASP A 142 -7.90 8.09 -8.36
N ARG A 143 -6.70 7.49 -8.56
CA ARG A 143 -6.53 6.03 -8.51
C ARG A 143 -6.83 5.42 -7.13
N GLU A 144 -6.69 6.22 -6.08
CA GLU A 144 -6.92 5.74 -4.71
C GLU A 144 -8.41 5.65 -4.39
N GLU A 145 -9.22 6.49 -5.06
CA GLU A 145 -10.68 6.44 -4.98
C GLU A 145 -11.30 5.46 -6.00
N ARG A 146 -10.66 5.32 -7.19
CA ARG A 146 -11.14 4.47 -8.30
C ARG A 146 -10.05 3.48 -8.75
N PRO A 147 -9.64 2.55 -7.87
CA PRO A 147 -8.66 1.51 -8.22
C PRO A 147 -9.16 0.58 -9.34
N ASP A 148 -10.46 0.47 -9.52
CA ASP A 148 -11.12 -0.29 -10.59
C ASP A 148 -10.84 0.31 -11.97
N VAL A 149 -10.96 1.62 -12.12
CA VAL A 149 -10.63 2.35 -13.34
C VAL A 149 -9.12 2.33 -13.59
N ASP A 150 -8.33 2.63 -12.54
CA ASP A 150 -6.87 2.60 -12.61
C ASP A 150 -6.35 1.25 -13.12
N LYS A 151 -6.80 0.14 -12.53
CA LYS A 151 -6.35 -1.20 -12.89
C LYS A 151 -6.60 -1.53 -14.36
N ILE A 152 -7.80 -1.25 -14.87
CA ILE A 152 -8.17 -1.54 -16.26
C ILE A 152 -7.22 -0.82 -17.23
N TYR A 153 -7.01 0.49 -17.03
CA TYR A 153 -6.21 1.28 -17.95
C TYR A 153 -4.70 1.14 -17.70
N MET A 154 -4.29 0.75 -16.50
CA MET A 154 -2.91 0.35 -16.23
C MET A 154 -2.53 -0.94 -16.98
N ASP A 155 -3.41 -1.93 -17.00
CA ASP A 155 -3.21 -3.16 -17.79
C ASP A 155 -3.06 -2.85 -19.29
N VAL A 156 -3.88 -1.93 -19.80
CA VAL A 156 -3.76 -1.44 -21.18
C VAL A 156 -2.43 -0.72 -21.39
N THR A 157 -2.06 0.18 -20.48
CA THR A 157 -0.82 0.95 -20.59
C THR A 157 0.39 0.02 -20.62
N GLN A 158 0.44 -0.94 -19.72
CA GLN A 158 1.52 -1.95 -19.68
C GLN A 158 1.55 -2.84 -20.93
N ALA A 159 0.39 -3.27 -21.43
CA ALA A 159 0.31 -4.07 -22.64
C ALA A 159 0.79 -3.31 -23.89
N MET A 160 0.50 -2.01 -23.99
CA MET A 160 0.85 -1.18 -25.13
C MET A 160 2.29 -0.68 -25.08
N THR A 161 2.78 -0.26 -23.90
CA THR A 161 4.08 0.43 -23.76
C THR A 161 5.20 -0.45 -23.19
N GLY A 162 4.82 -1.57 -22.54
CA GLY A 162 5.76 -2.47 -21.84
C GLY A 162 6.08 -2.04 -20.41
N HIS A 163 5.57 -0.91 -19.95
CA HIS A 163 5.74 -0.40 -18.58
C HIS A 163 4.48 0.36 -18.15
N GLY A 164 4.33 0.59 -16.85
CA GLY A 164 3.24 1.37 -16.26
C GLY A 164 3.79 2.36 -15.23
N GLY A 165 2.92 3.23 -14.72
CA GLY A 165 3.24 4.21 -13.70
C GLY A 165 2.31 5.42 -13.76
N TRP A 166 2.43 6.29 -12.78
CA TRP A 166 1.67 7.54 -12.70
C TRP A 166 2.60 8.75 -12.85
N PRO A 167 2.10 9.83 -13.48
CA PRO A 167 0.77 9.97 -14.08
C PRO A 167 0.54 8.97 -15.20
N MET A 168 -0.69 8.47 -15.36
CA MET A 168 -1.10 7.63 -16.48
C MET A 168 -2.00 8.43 -17.40
N THR A 169 -1.71 8.37 -18.71
CA THR A 169 -2.46 9.06 -19.76
C THR A 169 -3.04 8.04 -20.72
N VAL A 170 -4.35 8.02 -20.91
CA VAL A 170 -5.04 7.12 -21.84
C VAL A 170 -6.05 7.90 -22.66
N VAL A 171 -6.14 7.63 -23.97
CA VAL A 171 -7.18 8.22 -24.80
C VAL A 171 -8.21 7.17 -25.16
N LEU A 172 -9.48 7.50 -24.92
CA LEU A 172 -10.62 6.60 -25.03
C LEU A 172 -11.58 7.05 -26.12
N THR A 173 -12.29 6.09 -26.70
CA THR A 173 -13.52 6.37 -27.41
C THR A 173 -14.62 6.80 -26.42
N PRO A 174 -15.72 7.43 -26.89
CA PRO A 174 -16.89 7.73 -26.04
C PRO A 174 -17.51 6.50 -25.36
N ASP A 175 -17.19 5.29 -25.85
CA ASP A 175 -17.61 4.01 -25.27
C ASP A 175 -16.59 3.41 -24.31
N ARG A 176 -15.70 4.25 -23.76
CA ARG A 176 -14.67 3.91 -22.75
C ARG A 176 -13.58 2.96 -23.26
N LYS A 177 -13.50 2.70 -24.57
CA LYS A 177 -12.51 1.78 -25.17
C LYS A 177 -11.20 2.51 -25.45
N PRO A 178 -10.05 2.00 -24.95
CA PRO A 178 -8.77 2.67 -25.12
C PRO A 178 -8.17 2.45 -26.52
N PHE A 179 -7.54 3.47 -27.09
CA PHE A 179 -6.80 3.37 -28.34
C PHE A 179 -5.40 3.98 -28.30
N PHE A 180 -5.09 4.75 -27.26
CA PHE A 180 -3.74 5.26 -26.99
C PHE A 180 -3.48 5.20 -25.48
N ALA A 181 -2.23 4.91 -25.08
CA ALA A 181 -1.81 4.92 -23.69
C ALA A 181 -0.34 5.32 -23.53
N GLY A 182 -0.04 5.94 -22.42
CA GLY A 182 1.30 6.31 -21.98
C GLY A 182 1.31 6.72 -20.51
N THR A 183 2.45 7.25 -20.07
CA THR A 183 2.59 7.77 -18.71
C THR A 183 2.74 9.30 -18.75
N TYR A 184 3.83 9.84 -18.27
CA TYR A 184 4.14 11.25 -18.29
C TYR A 184 4.49 11.76 -19.71
N PHE A 185 3.96 12.94 -20.07
CA PHE A 185 4.27 13.70 -21.27
C PHE A 185 4.59 15.16 -20.91
N PRO A 186 5.76 15.71 -21.30
CA PRO A 186 6.10 17.12 -21.10
C PRO A 186 5.29 18.04 -22.02
N LYS A 187 5.29 19.39 -21.78
CA LYS A 187 4.68 20.36 -22.69
C LYS A 187 5.27 20.26 -24.12
N THR A 188 6.57 20.30 -24.22
CA THR A 188 7.32 20.20 -25.51
C THR A 188 8.13 18.92 -25.54
N SER A 189 8.40 18.41 -26.77
CA SER A 189 9.16 17.15 -26.96
C SER A 189 10.56 17.24 -26.35
N ARG A 190 10.91 16.35 -25.41
CA ARG A 190 12.21 16.27 -24.74
C ARG A 190 12.51 14.86 -24.24
N PHE A 191 13.78 14.55 -24.01
CA PHE A 191 14.24 13.25 -23.50
C PHE A 191 13.72 12.04 -24.29
N GLY A 192 13.53 12.22 -25.62
CA GLY A 192 12.98 11.17 -26.48
C GLY A 192 11.49 10.88 -26.31
N LYS A 193 10.77 11.73 -25.57
CA LYS A 193 9.30 11.67 -25.42
C LYS A 193 8.64 12.78 -26.23
N PRO A 194 7.50 12.51 -26.89
CA PRO A 194 6.71 13.56 -27.53
C PRO A 194 6.13 14.52 -26.48
N GLY A 195 6.06 15.78 -26.80
CA GLY A 195 5.37 16.79 -25.98
C GLY A 195 3.86 16.81 -26.22
N MET A 196 3.11 17.34 -25.26
CA MET A 196 1.65 17.51 -25.37
C MET A 196 1.26 18.35 -26.59
N MET A 197 2.04 19.41 -26.89
CA MET A 197 1.79 20.29 -28.04
C MET A 197 1.84 19.56 -29.39
N ASP A 198 2.64 18.50 -29.48
CA ASP A 198 2.75 17.68 -30.72
C ASP A 198 1.78 16.48 -30.67
N LEU A 199 1.58 15.89 -29.50
CA LEU A 199 0.80 14.68 -29.31
C LEU A 199 -0.69 14.89 -29.49
N LEU A 200 -1.25 15.95 -28.88
CA LEU A 200 -2.69 16.18 -28.89
C LEU A 200 -3.25 16.40 -30.31
N PRO A 201 -2.64 17.24 -31.17
CA PRO A 201 -3.09 17.36 -32.57
C PRO A 201 -3.01 16.04 -33.35
N GLN A 202 -1.92 15.28 -33.20
CA GLN A 202 -1.76 13.99 -33.92
C GLN A 202 -2.84 12.98 -33.55
N ILE A 203 -3.20 12.89 -32.27
CA ILE A 203 -4.30 11.99 -31.81
C ILE A 203 -5.65 12.49 -32.36
N SER A 204 -5.89 13.81 -32.30
CA SER A 204 -7.12 14.42 -32.81
C SER A 204 -7.29 14.20 -34.33
N ASP A 205 -6.21 14.37 -35.09
CA ASP A 205 -6.22 14.15 -36.55
C ASP A 205 -6.48 12.66 -36.86
N ALA A 206 -5.82 11.75 -36.13
CA ALA A 206 -6.10 10.32 -36.28
C ALA A 206 -7.58 9.97 -35.98
N TRP A 207 -8.15 10.59 -34.93
CA TRP A 207 -9.56 10.42 -34.57
C TRP A 207 -10.52 10.96 -35.64
N LYS A 208 -10.20 12.10 -36.27
CA LYS A 208 -11.03 12.73 -37.34
C LYS A 208 -10.90 11.98 -38.67
N ASP A 209 -9.66 11.73 -39.09
CA ASP A 209 -9.38 11.26 -40.46
C ASP A 209 -9.42 9.75 -40.61
N LYS A 210 -9.11 9.00 -39.50
CA LYS A 210 -9.05 7.52 -39.50
C LYS A 210 -9.95 6.90 -38.45
N ARG A 211 -11.09 7.52 -38.18
CA ARG A 211 -12.01 7.13 -37.09
C ARG A 211 -12.37 5.65 -37.09
N ALA A 212 -12.64 5.07 -38.26
CA ALA A 212 -13.00 3.67 -38.37
C ALA A 212 -11.87 2.72 -37.97
N GLU A 213 -10.61 3.05 -38.34
CA GLU A 213 -9.42 2.28 -37.96
C GLU A 213 -9.13 2.40 -36.45
N VAL A 214 -9.33 3.61 -35.90
CA VAL A 214 -9.16 3.87 -34.45
C VAL A 214 -10.18 3.07 -33.64
N ILE A 215 -11.46 3.03 -34.07
CA ILE A 215 -12.51 2.25 -33.39
C ILE A 215 -12.20 0.75 -33.48
N GLU A 216 -11.80 0.25 -34.64
CA GLU A 216 -11.43 -1.17 -34.82
C GLU A 216 -10.23 -1.54 -33.91
N SER A 217 -9.25 -0.65 -33.78
CA SER A 217 -8.11 -0.84 -32.87
C SER A 217 -8.54 -0.87 -31.41
N ALA A 218 -9.42 0.05 -31.00
CA ALA A 218 -9.96 0.11 -29.65
C ALA A 218 -10.77 -1.14 -29.28
N ASP A 219 -11.54 -1.67 -30.25
CA ASP A 219 -12.27 -2.93 -30.09
C ASP A 219 -11.33 -4.11 -29.86
N LYS A 220 -10.27 -4.24 -30.68
CA LYS A 220 -9.25 -5.30 -30.53
C LYS A 220 -8.51 -5.23 -29.19
N ILE A 221 -8.15 -4.02 -28.73
CA ILE A 221 -7.51 -3.82 -27.42
C ILE A 221 -8.46 -4.26 -26.31
N SER A 222 -9.74 -3.86 -26.39
CA SER A 222 -10.76 -4.22 -25.41
C SER A 222 -11.02 -5.72 -25.37
N GLU A 223 -11.11 -6.39 -26.53
CA GLU A 223 -11.23 -7.85 -26.61
C GLU A 223 -10.03 -8.57 -26.01
N HIS A 224 -8.81 -8.03 -26.22
CA HIS A 224 -7.62 -8.59 -25.63
C HIS A 224 -7.61 -8.44 -24.10
N LEU A 225 -8.01 -7.27 -23.59
CA LEU A 225 -8.15 -7.02 -22.17
C LEU A 225 -9.15 -7.99 -21.51
N VAL A 226 -10.30 -8.24 -22.15
CA VAL A 226 -11.27 -9.24 -21.69
C VAL A 226 -10.64 -10.63 -21.61
N LYS A 227 -9.88 -11.04 -22.63
CA LYS A 227 -9.18 -12.35 -22.66
C LYS A 227 -8.10 -12.45 -21.58
N MET A 228 -7.35 -11.39 -21.33
CA MET A 228 -6.32 -11.37 -20.26
C MET A 228 -6.93 -11.55 -18.87
N ASN A 229 -8.13 -11.02 -18.64
CA ASN A 229 -8.87 -11.12 -17.39
C ASN A 229 -9.66 -12.42 -17.21
N GLN A 230 -9.69 -13.31 -18.23
CA GLN A 230 -10.26 -14.64 -18.09
C GLN A 230 -9.26 -15.55 -17.37
N SER A 231 -9.62 -16.00 -16.17
CA SER A 231 -8.86 -17.01 -15.43
C SER A 231 -9.49 -18.37 -15.64
N THR A 232 -8.67 -19.40 -15.77
CA THR A 232 -9.12 -20.80 -15.70
C THR A 232 -8.49 -21.42 -14.47
N ALA A 233 -9.31 -21.97 -13.59
CA ALA A 233 -8.81 -22.62 -12.38
C ALA A 233 -7.89 -23.80 -12.74
N GLY A 234 -6.75 -23.91 -12.04
CA GLY A 234 -5.79 -24.99 -12.19
C GLY A 234 -5.80 -25.94 -11.00
N GLU A 235 -4.73 -26.72 -10.89
CA GLU A 235 -4.53 -27.64 -9.75
C GLU A 235 -4.20 -26.88 -8.46
N ALA A 236 -4.43 -27.51 -7.31
CA ALA A 236 -4.10 -26.94 -6.01
C ALA A 236 -2.61 -26.58 -5.89
N LEU A 237 -2.33 -25.47 -5.20
CA LEU A 237 -0.97 -25.09 -4.80
C LEU A 237 -0.53 -25.94 -3.59
N GLY A 238 0.77 -26.15 -3.43
CA GLY A 238 1.35 -26.92 -2.36
C GLY A 238 2.67 -26.32 -1.85
N GLU A 239 3.35 -27.05 -0.99
CA GLU A 239 4.61 -26.64 -0.36
C GLU A 239 5.74 -26.38 -1.39
N ASP A 240 5.68 -27.03 -2.56
CA ASP A 240 6.56 -26.78 -3.69
C ASP A 240 6.53 -25.31 -4.16
N SER A 241 5.36 -24.68 -4.10
CA SER A 241 5.20 -23.26 -4.43
C SER A 241 5.91 -22.35 -3.41
N LEU A 242 5.89 -22.71 -2.13
CA LEU A 242 6.63 -21.99 -1.08
C LEU A 242 8.15 -22.08 -1.32
N HIS A 243 8.65 -23.29 -1.63
CA HIS A 243 10.07 -23.46 -1.95
C HIS A 243 10.50 -22.73 -3.20
N LEU A 244 9.66 -22.72 -4.25
CA LEU A 244 9.95 -22.00 -5.48
C LEU A 244 9.97 -20.49 -5.24
N SER A 245 9.03 -19.95 -4.42
CA SER A 245 9.01 -18.52 -4.06
C SER A 245 10.31 -18.12 -3.35
N PHE A 246 10.74 -18.87 -2.35
CA PHE A 246 12.02 -18.65 -1.66
C PHE A 246 13.19 -18.64 -2.65
N ASN A 247 13.29 -19.63 -3.55
CA ASN A 247 14.37 -19.71 -4.53
C ASN A 247 14.38 -18.52 -5.49
N GLN A 248 13.22 -18.05 -5.92
CA GLN A 248 13.09 -16.87 -6.78
C GLN A 248 13.47 -15.58 -6.05
N LEU A 249 13.10 -15.43 -4.77
CA LEU A 249 13.53 -14.29 -3.95
C LEU A 249 15.05 -14.33 -3.73
N SER A 250 15.61 -15.47 -3.35
CA SER A 250 17.06 -15.63 -3.16
C SER A 250 17.87 -15.29 -4.41
N SER A 251 17.36 -15.63 -5.59
CA SER A 251 18.03 -15.32 -6.86
C SER A 251 18.08 -13.85 -7.22
N ARG A 252 17.20 -13.01 -6.63
CA ARG A 252 17.11 -11.57 -6.85
C ARG A 252 17.57 -10.75 -5.65
N TYR A 253 17.96 -11.43 -4.57
CA TYR A 253 18.37 -10.80 -3.34
C TYR A 253 19.69 -10.06 -3.51
N ASP A 254 19.74 -8.82 -3.05
CA ASP A 254 20.96 -8.03 -2.96
C ASP A 254 21.71 -8.38 -1.66
N SER A 255 22.78 -9.18 -1.81
CA SER A 255 23.56 -9.64 -0.65
C SER A 255 24.34 -8.53 0.04
N ASP A 256 24.59 -7.40 -0.62
CA ASP A 256 25.39 -6.31 -0.10
C ASP A 256 24.53 -5.26 0.62
N ARG A 257 23.37 -4.94 0.06
CA ARG A 257 22.49 -3.85 0.54
C ARG A 257 21.16 -4.34 1.10
N GLY A 258 20.85 -5.61 0.97
CA GLY A 258 19.51 -6.13 1.26
C GLY A 258 18.46 -5.68 0.23
N GLY A 259 17.26 -6.22 0.36
CA GLY A 259 16.20 -5.98 -0.63
C GLY A 259 16.30 -6.86 -1.86
N PHE A 260 15.43 -6.64 -2.84
CA PHE A 260 15.28 -7.49 -4.01
C PHE A 260 15.37 -6.67 -5.31
N GLY A 261 16.29 -7.05 -6.19
CA GLY A 261 16.55 -6.34 -7.43
C GLY A 261 17.56 -5.19 -7.26
N THR A 262 17.52 -4.25 -8.21
CA THR A 262 18.40 -3.06 -8.26
C THR A 262 17.59 -1.79 -7.91
N ALA A 263 17.94 -0.65 -8.49
CA ALA A 263 17.17 0.59 -8.33
C ALA A 263 16.00 0.65 -9.34
N PRO A 264 14.83 1.23 -8.98
CA PRO A 264 14.44 1.64 -7.62
C PRO A 264 14.16 0.44 -6.70
N LYS A 265 14.39 0.61 -5.39
CA LYS A 265 14.11 -0.43 -4.39
C LYS A 265 12.86 -0.12 -3.59
N PHE A 266 11.90 -1.04 -3.59
CA PHE A 266 10.69 -0.99 -2.78
C PHE A 266 10.84 -1.84 -1.52
N PRO A 267 10.18 -1.48 -0.39
CA PRO A 267 10.21 -2.26 0.86
C PRO A 267 9.73 -3.69 0.71
N THR A 268 8.73 -3.92 -0.14
CA THR A 268 8.07 -5.22 -0.39
C THR A 268 7.85 -6.04 0.89
N PRO A 269 7.09 -5.51 1.89
CA PRO A 269 6.96 -6.13 3.22
C PRO A 269 6.43 -7.56 3.16
N GLN A 270 5.60 -7.90 2.16
CA GLN A 270 5.05 -9.24 1.95
C GLN A 270 6.16 -10.28 1.70
N ASN A 271 7.25 -9.88 1.05
CA ASN A 271 8.41 -10.74 0.84
C ASN A 271 9.10 -11.05 2.19
N LEU A 272 9.19 -10.05 3.06
CA LEU A 272 9.86 -10.18 4.37
C LEU A 272 9.03 -11.01 5.34
N THR A 273 7.71 -10.82 5.38
CA THR A 273 6.82 -11.66 6.18
C THR A 273 6.80 -13.11 5.68
N PHE A 274 6.82 -13.32 4.36
CA PHE A 274 6.94 -14.64 3.77
C PHE A 274 8.27 -15.31 4.16
N LEU A 275 9.40 -14.64 4.03
CA LEU A 275 10.71 -15.18 4.39
C LEU A 275 10.81 -15.51 5.88
N THR A 276 10.18 -14.70 6.74
CA THR A 276 10.10 -14.96 8.19
C THR A 276 9.32 -16.25 8.47
N ARG A 277 8.16 -16.43 7.84
CA ARG A 277 7.35 -17.65 7.94
C ARG A 277 8.07 -18.86 7.36
N TYR A 278 8.67 -18.73 6.18
CA TYR A 278 9.43 -19.78 5.51
C TYR A 278 10.63 -20.22 6.36
N GLY A 279 11.36 -19.27 6.95
CA GLY A 279 12.45 -19.57 7.88
C GLY A 279 11.98 -20.33 9.12
N LYS A 280 10.81 -19.98 9.68
CA LYS A 280 10.19 -20.70 10.79
C LYS A 280 9.78 -22.14 10.41
N ARG A 281 9.14 -22.30 9.25
CA ARG A 281 8.67 -23.59 8.74
C ARG A 281 9.80 -24.56 8.49
N THR A 282 10.83 -24.11 7.79
CA THR A 282 11.89 -24.98 7.23
C THR A 282 13.15 -25.03 8.07
N GLY A 283 13.30 -24.14 9.06
CA GLY A 283 14.57 -23.94 9.78
C GLY A 283 15.67 -23.31 8.91
N ASN A 284 15.33 -22.77 7.74
CA ASN A 284 16.31 -22.18 6.81
C ASN A 284 16.85 -20.84 7.34
N PRO A 285 18.13 -20.74 7.75
CA PRO A 285 18.68 -19.53 8.30
C PRO A 285 18.88 -18.42 7.27
N GLU A 286 19.02 -18.75 5.98
CA GLU A 286 19.21 -17.73 4.93
C GLU A 286 17.96 -16.88 4.73
N ALA A 287 16.76 -17.46 4.87
CA ALA A 287 15.52 -16.71 4.82
C ALA A 287 15.47 -15.63 5.91
N LEU A 288 15.88 -15.97 7.14
CA LEU A 288 15.93 -15.02 8.25
C LEU A 288 17.03 -13.97 8.08
N LYS A 289 18.21 -14.36 7.57
CA LYS A 289 19.29 -13.40 7.26
C LYS A 289 18.90 -12.38 6.19
N MET A 290 18.21 -12.84 5.13
CA MET A 290 17.70 -11.95 4.09
C MET A 290 16.71 -10.93 4.67
N THR A 291 15.80 -11.38 5.54
CA THR A 291 14.85 -10.51 6.25
C THR A 291 15.58 -9.53 7.15
N GLU A 292 16.47 -10.03 8.02
CA GLU A 292 17.21 -9.19 8.98
C GLU A 292 18.01 -8.09 8.27
N LYS A 293 18.80 -8.47 7.29
CA LYS A 293 19.64 -7.51 6.56
C LYS A 293 18.81 -6.47 5.85
N THR A 294 17.71 -6.85 5.20
CA THR A 294 16.84 -5.90 4.49
C THR A 294 16.22 -4.89 5.48
N LEU A 295 15.62 -5.38 6.57
CA LEU A 295 15.03 -4.52 7.59
C LEU A 295 16.07 -3.57 8.22
N VAL A 296 17.27 -4.08 8.54
CA VAL A 296 18.35 -3.25 9.09
C VAL A 296 18.76 -2.18 8.09
N GLN A 297 19.01 -2.52 6.82
CA GLN A 297 19.46 -1.55 5.82
C GLN A 297 18.41 -0.47 5.53
N MET A 298 17.14 -0.85 5.42
CA MET A 298 16.04 0.12 5.29
C MET A 298 16.00 1.10 6.47
N ARG A 299 16.14 0.62 7.71
CA ARG A 299 16.13 1.46 8.92
C ARG A 299 17.34 2.38 9.03
N LEU A 300 18.51 1.93 8.59
CA LEU A 300 19.73 2.72 8.62
C LEU A 300 19.76 3.78 7.50
N GLY A 301 19.17 3.50 6.34
CA GLY A 301 19.17 4.37 5.17
C GLY A 301 18.37 5.66 5.32
N GLY A 302 18.42 6.50 4.29
CA GLY A 302 17.64 7.73 4.19
C GLY A 302 16.16 7.49 3.85
N MET A 303 15.82 6.26 3.47
CA MET A 303 14.42 5.85 3.31
C MET A 303 13.63 5.89 4.63
N TYR A 304 14.30 5.85 5.76
CA TYR A 304 13.73 6.08 7.08
C TYR A 304 14.01 7.51 7.53
N ASP A 305 12.98 8.25 7.95
CA ASP A 305 13.12 9.60 8.49
C ASP A 305 13.74 9.56 9.90
N GLN A 306 15.06 9.83 9.97
CA GLN A 306 15.84 9.77 11.21
C GLN A 306 15.47 10.88 12.22
N VAL A 307 14.69 11.90 11.81
CA VAL A 307 14.29 13.03 12.65
C VAL A 307 12.85 12.88 13.15
N GLY A 308 11.90 12.61 12.26
CA GLY A 308 10.47 12.58 12.59
C GLY A 308 9.85 11.19 12.57
N PHE A 309 10.63 10.16 12.25
CA PHE A 309 10.19 8.77 12.16
C PHE A 309 9.31 8.48 10.92
N GLY A 310 8.97 7.20 10.74
CA GLY A 310 8.24 6.71 9.59
C GLY A 310 9.13 6.46 8.37
N PHE A 311 8.61 5.69 7.42
CA PHE A 311 9.28 5.34 6.18
C PHE A 311 8.74 6.15 5.02
N HIS A 312 9.63 6.59 4.14
CA HIS A 312 9.31 7.03 2.80
C HIS A 312 8.94 5.84 1.92
N ARG A 313 8.31 6.08 0.78
CA ARG A 313 7.66 5.05 -0.02
C ARG A 313 8.63 4.03 -0.64
N TYR A 314 9.69 4.49 -1.29
CA TYR A 314 10.72 3.64 -1.89
C TYR A 314 12.03 4.40 -2.05
N SER A 315 13.12 3.67 -2.26
CA SER A 315 14.42 4.26 -2.59
C SER A 315 14.59 4.35 -4.11
N THR A 316 15.01 5.51 -4.60
CA THR A 316 15.32 5.71 -6.02
C THR A 316 16.66 5.07 -6.39
N ASP A 317 17.54 4.86 -5.40
CA ASP A 317 18.84 4.22 -5.55
C ASP A 317 18.87 2.78 -5.00
N SER A 318 20.01 2.10 -5.17
CA SER A 318 20.23 0.74 -4.66
C SER A 318 20.66 0.71 -3.20
N ASP A 319 21.00 1.85 -2.59
CA ASP A 319 21.66 1.96 -1.29
C ASP A 319 20.71 2.28 -0.14
N TRP A 320 19.41 2.42 -0.42
CA TRP A 320 18.38 2.87 0.50
C TRP A 320 18.60 4.32 1.01
N LEU A 321 19.37 5.14 0.26
CA LEU A 321 19.75 6.50 0.67
C LEU A 321 18.78 7.56 0.18
N LEU A 322 18.56 7.67 -1.11
CA LEU A 322 17.71 8.69 -1.71
C LEU A 322 16.28 8.18 -1.86
N PRO A 323 15.36 8.55 -0.96
CA PRO A 323 13.97 8.12 -1.10
C PRO A 323 13.22 8.97 -2.11
N HIS A 324 12.11 8.43 -2.62
CA HIS A 324 10.97 9.22 -3.02
C HIS A 324 10.21 9.59 -1.73
N PHE A 325 10.13 10.90 -1.44
CA PHE A 325 9.86 11.41 -0.09
C PHE A 325 8.40 11.29 0.38
N GLU A 326 7.48 10.74 -0.41
CA GLU A 326 6.12 10.40 0.04
C GLU A 326 6.14 9.51 1.29
N LYS A 327 5.17 9.69 2.19
CA LYS A 327 4.92 8.77 3.31
C LYS A 327 3.49 8.27 3.25
N MET A 328 3.31 7.00 2.86
CA MET A 328 2.01 6.37 2.67
C MET A 328 1.60 5.58 3.91
N LEU A 329 0.33 5.65 4.31
CA LEU A 329 -0.20 4.90 5.47
C LEU A 329 -0.01 3.39 5.33
N TYR A 330 -0.25 2.85 4.12
CA TYR A 330 -0.11 1.40 3.88
C TYR A 330 1.34 0.92 4.03
N ASP A 331 2.34 1.74 3.65
CA ASP A 331 3.75 1.39 3.85
C ASP A 331 4.08 1.34 5.34
N GLN A 332 3.62 2.34 6.12
CA GLN A 332 3.80 2.32 7.57
C GLN A 332 3.22 1.05 8.20
N ALA A 333 2.00 0.67 7.79
CA ALA A 333 1.31 -0.50 8.33
C ALA A 333 2.03 -1.81 7.99
N LEU A 334 2.33 -2.02 6.71
CA LEU A 334 2.91 -3.28 6.23
C LEU A 334 4.37 -3.46 6.66
N VAL A 335 5.15 -2.38 6.67
CA VAL A 335 6.54 -2.38 7.17
C VAL A 335 6.55 -2.64 8.67
N ALA A 336 5.65 -2.03 9.45
CA ALA A 336 5.54 -2.31 10.89
C ALA A 336 5.22 -3.80 11.15
N LEU A 337 4.29 -4.40 10.39
CA LEU A 337 3.98 -5.84 10.48
C LEU A 337 5.21 -6.71 10.21
N ALA A 338 6.03 -6.36 9.20
CA ALA A 338 7.26 -7.10 8.90
C ALA A 338 8.29 -7.02 10.05
N TYR A 339 8.48 -5.83 10.65
CA TYR A 339 9.34 -5.68 11.83
C TYR A 339 8.83 -6.44 13.04
N LEU A 340 7.51 -6.42 13.29
CA LEU A 340 6.90 -7.14 14.41
C LEU A 340 7.05 -8.65 14.26
N ASP A 341 6.79 -9.21 13.09
CA ASP A 341 6.95 -10.65 12.81
C ASP A 341 8.43 -11.06 12.95
N ALA A 342 9.35 -10.34 12.32
CA ALA A 342 10.78 -10.61 12.40
C ALA A 342 11.29 -10.55 13.84
N SER A 343 10.81 -9.61 14.67
CA SER A 343 11.23 -9.45 16.06
C SER A 343 10.93 -10.65 16.97
N LYS A 344 10.08 -11.57 16.53
CA LYS A 344 9.75 -12.78 17.27
C LYS A 344 10.69 -13.95 17.00
N LEU A 345 11.47 -13.90 15.92
CA LEU A 345 12.43 -14.94 15.55
C LEU A 345 13.88 -14.46 15.57
N ILE A 346 14.09 -13.18 15.33
CA ILE A 346 15.41 -12.55 15.22
C ILE A 346 15.59 -11.65 16.43
N ASP A 347 16.61 -11.96 17.24
CA ASP A 347 16.94 -11.17 18.44
C ASP A 347 17.70 -9.88 18.04
N ASN A 348 16.95 -8.92 17.51
CA ASN A 348 17.46 -7.62 17.13
C ASN A 348 16.56 -6.52 17.73
N PRO A 349 17.01 -5.79 18.76
CA PRO A 349 16.20 -4.78 19.46
C PRO A 349 15.75 -3.64 18.55
N LEU A 350 16.48 -3.38 17.46
CA LEU A 350 16.15 -2.35 16.47
C LEU A 350 14.74 -2.59 15.88
N PHE A 351 14.30 -3.85 15.76
CA PHE A 351 13.02 -4.15 15.13
C PHE A 351 11.82 -3.65 15.94
N LYS A 352 11.82 -3.94 17.24
CA LYS A 352 10.76 -3.42 18.13
C LYS A 352 10.81 -1.91 18.25
N GLN A 353 11.99 -1.33 18.32
CA GLN A 353 12.18 0.11 18.35
C GLN A 353 11.62 0.76 17.09
N THR A 354 11.93 0.21 15.89
CA THR A 354 11.45 0.75 14.62
C THR A 354 9.93 0.68 14.53
N ALA A 355 9.30 -0.42 14.97
CA ALA A 355 7.85 -0.51 15.02
C ALA A 355 7.21 0.54 15.96
N HIS A 356 7.81 0.79 17.13
CA HIS A 356 7.39 1.87 18.03
C HIS A 356 7.49 3.25 17.37
N GLU A 357 8.57 3.52 16.67
CA GLU A 357 8.81 4.78 15.98
C GLU A 357 7.84 5.00 14.82
N ILE A 358 7.53 3.96 14.03
CA ILE A 358 6.49 4.01 12.99
C ILE A 358 5.13 4.37 13.61
N PHE A 359 4.72 3.68 14.68
CA PHE A 359 3.45 3.98 15.33
C PHE A 359 3.43 5.36 16.00
N THR A 360 4.57 5.85 16.46
CA THR A 360 4.68 7.22 17.00
C THR A 360 4.40 8.25 15.89
N TYR A 361 4.98 8.08 14.71
CA TYR A 361 4.70 8.92 13.54
C TYR A 361 3.22 8.86 13.15
N VAL A 362 2.65 7.68 12.95
CA VAL A 362 1.26 7.52 12.52
C VAL A 362 0.27 8.13 13.53
N LEU A 363 0.49 7.90 14.83
CA LEU A 363 -0.39 8.42 15.88
C LEU A 363 -0.26 9.93 16.09
N ARG A 364 0.88 10.53 15.75
CA ARG A 364 1.12 11.96 15.84
C ARG A 364 0.63 12.70 14.59
N ASP A 365 0.97 12.18 13.38
CA ASP A 365 0.87 12.95 12.14
C ASP A 365 -0.28 12.49 11.24
N LEU A 366 -0.63 11.20 11.23
CA LEU A 366 -1.65 10.66 10.33
C LEU A 366 -2.97 10.31 11.02
N THR A 367 -3.19 10.69 12.27
CA THR A 367 -4.44 10.39 12.99
C THR A 367 -5.44 11.54 12.89
N SER A 368 -6.64 11.25 12.40
CA SER A 368 -7.73 12.22 12.36
C SER A 368 -8.36 12.43 13.76
N PRO A 369 -8.97 13.60 14.03
CA PRO A 369 -9.71 13.82 15.28
C PRO A 369 -10.84 12.81 15.52
N GLU A 370 -11.46 12.31 14.45
CA GLU A 370 -12.55 11.33 14.48
C GLU A 370 -12.06 9.91 14.85
N GLY A 371 -10.79 9.63 14.60
CA GLY A 371 -10.13 8.38 15.00
C GLY A 371 -9.67 7.50 13.86
N GLY A 372 -10.00 7.81 12.61
CA GLY A 372 -9.40 7.17 11.44
C GLY A 372 -7.98 7.68 11.18
N PHE A 373 -7.31 7.11 10.19
CA PHE A 373 -5.98 7.52 9.78
C PHE A 373 -6.01 8.11 8.36
N TYR A 374 -5.36 9.26 8.19
CA TYR A 374 -5.15 9.92 6.91
C TYR A 374 -4.26 9.08 5.98
N SER A 375 -4.39 9.30 4.67
CA SER A 375 -3.79 8.41 3.66
C SER A 375 -2.29 8.62 3.48
N ALA A 376 -1.82 9.86 3.39
CA ALA A 376 -0.43 10.13 3.02
C ALA A 376 0.05 11.55 3.35
N GLU A 377 1.38 11.73 3.32
CA GLU A 377 2.05 13.03 3.18
C GLU A 377 2.81 13.07 1.86
N ASP A 378 2.76 14.23 1.19
CA ASP A 378 3.36 14.48 -0.13
C ASP A 378 4.89 14.36 -0.08
N ALA A 379 5.49 14.09 -1.22
CA ALA A 379 6.93 14.16 -1.40
C ALA A 379 7.43 15.62 -1.39
N ASP A 380 6.59 16.55 -1.88
CA ASP A 380 6.95 17.93 -2.12
C ASP A 380 6.53 18.85 -0.96
N SER A 381 7.40 19.80 -0.65
CA SER A 381 7.09 20.97 0.16
C SER A 381 7.53 22.20 -0.62
N GLU A 382 6.63 23.22 -0.73
CA GLU A 382 6.88 24.42 -1.52
C GLU A 382 7.31 24.13 -2.97
N GLY A 383 6.76 23.07 -3.59
CA GLY A 383 7.07 22.66 -4.96
C GLY A 383 8.45 22.01 -5.15
N VAL A 384 9.13 21.61 -4.06
CA VAL A 384 10.44 20.94 -4.11
C VAL A 384 10.39 19.62 -3.36
N GLU A 385 10.71 18.53 -4.05
CA GLU A 385 10.77 17.19 -3.45
C GLU A 385 11.80 17.11 -2.34
N GLY A 386 11.40 16.58 -1.18
CA GLY A 386 12.27 16.35 -0.02
C GLY A 386 12.65 17.59 0.78
N LYS A 387 12.27 18.81 0.38
CA LYS A 387 12.67 20.05 1.04
C LYS A 387 12.41 20.09 2.54
N PHE A 388 11.31 19.50 2.97
CA PHE A 388 10.95 19.42 4.40
C PHE A 388 11.92 18.54 5.20
N TYR A 389 12.53 17.52 4.59
CA TYR A 389 13.28 16.46 5.26
C TYR A 389 14.80 16.63 5.23
N VAL A 390 15.33 17.41 4.29
CA VAL A 390 16.78 17.58 4.11
C VAL A 390 17.37 18.67 5.02
N TRP A 391 18.67 18.59 5.25
CA TRP A 391 19.40 19.44 6.16
C TRP A 391 20.76 19.85 5.59
N SER A 392 21.16 21.10 5.76
CA SER A 392 22.55 21.51 5.58
C SER A 392 23.36 21.32 6.88
N THR A 393 24.67 21.13 6.76
CA THR A 393 25.56 21.06 7.94
C THR A 393 25.53 22.35 8.76
N ASP A 394 25.45 23.51 8.11
CA ASP A 394 25.41 24.82 8.75
C ASP A 394 24.10 25.01 9.56
N GLU A 395 22.99 24.55 9.02
CA GLU A 395 21.70 24.58 9.72
C GLU A 395 21.75 23.69 10.98
N VAL A 396 22.29 22.47 10.87
CA VAL A 396 22.46 21.56 12.01
C VAL A 396 23.38 22.18 13.07
N GLU A 397 24.49 22.82 12.69
CA GLU A 397 25.38 23.51 13.63
C GLU A 397 24.69 24.69 14.31
N SER A 398 23.88 25.46 13.60
CA SER A 398 23.14 26.60 14.16
C SER A 398 22.11 26.18 15.22
N ILE A 399 21.48 24.99 15.05
CA ILE A 399 20.45 24.48 15.97
C ILE A 399 21.05 23.76 17.16
N LEU A 400 22.05 22.91 16.95
CA LEU A 400 22.58 22.03 17.99
C LEU A 400 23.74 22.64 18.74
N GLY A 401 24.43 23.63 18.15
CA GLY A 401 25.72 24.12 18.59
C GLY A 401 26.85 23.15 18.19
N LYS A 402 28.08 23.66 18.17
CA LYS A 402 29.23 23.01 17.54
C LYS A 402 29.46 21.55 18.02
N GLU A 403 29.47 21.30 19.33
CA GLU A 403 29.81 19.98 19.89
C GLU A 403 28.79 18.90 19.50
N ASP A 404 27.50 19.17 19.74
CA ASP A 404 26.43 18.24 19.42
C ASP A 404 26.25 18.09 17.90
N ALA A 405 26.48 19.17 17.12
CA ALA A 405 26.43 19.14 15.67
C ALA A 405 27.58 18.29 15.07
N ASP A 406 28.82 18.47 15.52
CA ASP A 406 29.94 17.64 15.06
C ASP A 406 29.68 16.14 15.28
N LEU A 407 29.09 15.79 16.44
CA LEU A 407 28.67 14.40 16.70
C LEU A 407 27.56 13.94 15.76
N TYR A 408 26.48 14.72 15.62
CA TYR A 408 25.32 14.38 14.78
C TYR A 408 25.73 14.24 13.30
N ILE A 409 26.47 15.22 12.76
CA ILE A 409 26.99 15.23 11.39
C ILE A 409 27.83 13.98 11.11
N ARG A 410 28.72 13.61 12.05
CA ARG A 410 29.56 12.42 11.91
C ARG A 410 28.75 11.13 11.93
N VAL A 411 27.79 10.99 12.85
CA VAL A 411 26.98 9.77 13.01
C VAL A 411 26.01 9.58 11.85
N PHE A 412 25.35 10.67 11.44
CA PHE A 412 24.33 10.64 10.37
C PHE A 412 24.88 10.98 8.97
N ASN A 413 26.19 10.95 8.78
CA ASN A 413 26.87 11.11 7.50
C ASN A 413 26.53 12.38 6.70
N LEU A 414 26.29 13.49 7.38
CA LEU A 414 26.11 14.76 6.70
C LEU A 414 27.46 15.27 6.18
N LYS A 415 27.45 15.97 5.05
CA LYS A 415 28.64 16.53 4.40
C LYS A 415 28.42 18.00 4.06
N PRO A 416 29.45 18.85 4.13
CA PRO A 416 29.33 20.28 3.77
C PRO A 416 28.86 20.53 2.33
N GLY A 417 29.07 19.59 1.42
CA GLY A 417 28.64 19.68 0.01
C GLY A 417 27.44 18.79 -0.31
N GLY A 418 26.68 18.36 0.71
CA GLY A 418 25.58 17.40 0.52
C GLY A 418 26.04 15.96 0.42
N ASN A 419 25.16 15.02 0.67
CA ASN A 419 25.45 13.58 0.65
C ASN A 419 24.69 12.79 -0.42
N PHE A 420 23.91 13.45 -1.26
CA PHE A 420 23.20 12.86 -2.39
C PHE A 420 23.18 13.81 -3.60
N THR A 421 22.85 13.29 -4.76
CA THR A 421 22.64 14.07 -5.99
C THR A 421 21.31 13.64 -6.60
N HIS A 422 20.44 14.58 -6.96
CA HIS A 422 19.22 14.26 -7.68
C HIS A 422 19.56 13.79 -9.11
N GLU A 423 18.94 12.70 -9.56
CA GLU A 423 18.95 12.32 -10.97
C GLU A 423 18.00 13.25 -11.73
N ALA A 424 18.50 13.84 -12.81
CA ALA A 424 17.85 14.58 -13.89
C ALA A 424 16.49 15.26 -13.54
N GLY A 425 16.51 16.50 -13.09
CA GLY A 425 15.36 17.41 -13.07
C GLY A 425 14.83 17.84 -11.70
N GLY A 426 15.32 17.31 -10.62
CA GLY A 426 14.95 17.74 -9.26
C GLY A 426 15.87 18.86 -8.74
N HIS A 427 15.28 19.88 -8.09
CA HIS A 427 16.03 20.93 -7.39
C HIS A 427 16.55 20.40 -6.05
N GLY A 428 17.75 19.88 -6.04
CA GLY A 428 18.48 19.47 -4.85
C GLY A 428 19.90 19.21 -5.26
N GLY A 429 20.74 20.15 -5.07
CA GLY A 429 22.17 20.09 -5.29
C GLY A 429 22.76 21.24 -4.50
N GLY A 430 23.87 21.05 -3.88
CA GLY A 430 24.49 22.04 -3.02
C GLY A 430 24.72 21.43 -1.64
N ASN A 431 24.21 22.00 -0.59
CA ASN A 431 24.55 21.61 0.79
C ASN A 431 23.54 20.66 1.44
N ASP A 432 22.56 20.11 0.69
CA ASP A 432 21.50 19.30 1.26
C ASP A 432 21.91 17.88 1.59
N ASN A 433 21.52 17.40 2.76
CA ASN A 433 21.81 16.06 3.24
C ASN A 433 20.55 15.34 3.69
N ILE A 434 20.53 14.02 3.46
CA ILE A 434 19.61 13.08 4.03
C ILE A 434 20.31 12.40 5.21
N PRO A 435 19.86 12.59 6.46
CA PRO A 435 20.42 11.90 7.62
C PRO A 435 20.25 10.39 7.48
N HIS A 436 21.36 9.63 7.58
CA HIS A 436 21.34 8.16 7.53
C HIS A 436 22.51 7.58 8.31
N LEU A 437 22.37 6.34 8.75
CA LEU A 437 23.40 5.60 9.49
C LEU A 437 24.14 4.63 8.57
N ARG A 438 25.44 4.43 8.78
CA ARG A 438 26.24 3.41 8.07
C ARG A 438 26.22 2.05 8.75
N ALA A 439 25.99 2.04 10.06
CA ALA A 439 25.95 0.85 10.89
C ALA A 439 25.00 1.07 12.07
N PRO A 440 24.54 0.01 12.75
CA PRO A 440 23.78 0.14 13.99
C PRO A 440 24.52 0.96 15.06
N LEU A 441 23.80 1.74 15.85
CA LEU A 441 24.39 2.66 16.85
C LEU A 441 25.42 2.03 17.80
N PRO A 442 25.26 0.77 18.29
CA PRO A 442 26.30 0.15 19.11
C PRO A 442 27.65 -0.01 18.41
N VAL A 443 27.64 -0.26 17.07
CA VAL A 443 28.87 -0.36 16.28
C VAL A 443 29.50 1.03 16.14
N VAL A 444 28.70 2.05 15.81
CA VAL A 444 29.14 3.45 15.71
C VAL A 444 29.69 3.94 17.05
N ALA A 445 29.06 3.61 18.17
CA ALA A 445 29.55 3.95 19.50
C ALA A 445 30.94 3.35 19.76
N GLY A 446 31.15 2.09 19.39
CA GLY A 446 32.49 1.44 19.49
C GLY A 446 33.55 2.15 18.65
N GLU A 447 33.25 2.59 17.42
CA GLU A 447 34.15 3.37 16.56
C GLU A 447 34.48 4.76 17.15
N LEU A 448 33.53 5.34 17.92
CA LEU A 448 33.69 6.63 18.57
C LEU A 448 34.37 6.52 19.95
N GLY A 449 34.53 5.31 20.48
CA GLY A 449 35.01 5.10 21.85
C GLY A 449 34.04 5.59 22.93
N MET A 450 32.74 5.57 22.63
CA MET A 450 31.65 6.02 23.50
C MET A 450 30.82 4.84 24.00
N ASP A 451 30.22 5.01 25.17
CA ASP A 451 29.19 4.09 25.64
C ASP A 451 27.95 4.19 24.73
N PRO A 452 27.38 3.07 24.26
CA PRO A 452 26.21 3.06 23.34
C PRO A 452 25.00 3.79 23.92
N GLN A 453 24.76 3.69 25.23
CA GLN A 453 23.62 4.35 25.86
C GLN A 453 23.81 5.87 25.90
N VAL A 454 25.01 6.34 26.22
CA VAL A 454 25.37 7.78 26.23
C VAL A 454 25.24 8.35 24.81
N LEU A 455 25.72 7.62 23.81
CA LEU A 455 25.55 8.03 22.40
C LEU A 455 24.09 8.17 22.04
N ALA A 456 23.26 7.16 22.34
CA ALA A 456 21.83 7.16 22.03
C ALA A 456 21.10 8.35 22.70
N GLU A 457 21.41 8.65 23.97
CA GLU A 457 20.81 9.77 24.72
C GLU A 457 21.19 11.15 24.11
N LYS A 458 22.47 11.35 23.74
CA LYS A 458 22.91 12.57 23.06
C LYS A 458 22.23 12.76 21.70
N LEU A 459 22.15 11.67 20.89
CA LEU A 459 21.51 11.72 19.57
C LEU A 459 20.01 11.97 19.68
N GLU A 460 19.32 11.37 20.68
CA GLU A 460 17.89 11.63 20.90
C GLU A 460 17.64 13.07 21.33
N ALA A 461 18.51 13.67 22.16
CA ALA A 461 18.43 15.09 22.51
C ALA A 461 18.60 15.99 21.27
N SER A 462 19.56 15.67 20.40
CA SER A 462 19.77 16.37 19.12
C SER A 462 18.59 16.20 18.17
N ARG A 463 18.08 14.97 18.01
CA ARG A 463 16.90 14.67 17.17
C ARG A 463 15.69 15.51 17.58
N ARG A 464 15.41 15.63 18.88
CA ARG A 464 14.26 16.42 19.37
C ARG A 464 14.39 17.89 19.02
N LYS A 465 15.57 18.50 19.18
CA LYS A 465 15.80 19.89 18.79
C LYS A 465 15.59 20.10 17.27
N LEU A 466 16.14 19.19 16.47
CA LEU A 466 15.96 19.24 15.00
C LEU A 466 14.48 19.05 14.61
N PHE A 467 13.79 18.11 15.27
CA PHE A 467 12.37 17.89 15.06
C PHE A 467 11.54 19.14 15.39
N GLU A 468 11.77 19.78 16.54
CA GLU A 468 11.06 21.01 16.94
C GLU A 468 11.26 22.14 15.92
N VAL A 469 12.48 22.30 15.38
CA VAL A 469 12.75 23.30 14.35
C VAL A 469 12.07 22.94 13.03
N ARG A 470 12.11 21.66 12.63
CA ARG A 470 11.49 21.18 11.39
C ARG A 470 9.98 21.36 11.38
N GLU A 471 9.31 21.18 12.53
CA GLU A 471 7.86 21.42 12.65
C GLU A 471 7.46 22.87 12.38
N GLY A 472 8.41 23.81 12.41
CA GLY A 472 8.20 25.20 11.96
C GLY A 472 8.36 25.43 10.46
N ARG A 473 8.80 24.43 9.69
CA ARG A 473 8.87 24.51 8.21
C ARG A 473 7.47 24.36 7.62
N ILE A 474 7.31 24.74 6.35
CA ILE A 474 6.09 24.44 5.60
C ILE A 474 6.00 22.94 5.37
N HIS A 475 4.97 22.31 5.96
CA HIS A 475 4.76 20.87 5.85
C HIS A 475 4.41 20.45 4.42
N PRO A 476 4.78 19.22 4.02
CA PRO A 476 4.23 18.60 2.83
C PRO A 476 2.70 18.56 2.89
N PHE A 477 2.07 18.59 1.71
CA PHE A 477 0.62 18.48 1.65
C PHE A 477 0.18 17.13 2.25
N LYS A 478 -0.84 17.18 3.11
CA LYS A 478 -1.43 15.99 3.72
C LYS A 478 -2.67 15.58 2.95
N ASP A 479 -2.65 14.37 2.41
CA ASP A 479 -3.84 13.76 1.88
C ASP A 479 -4.72 13.26 3.04
N ASP A 480 -5.70 14.08 3.39
CA ASP A 480 -6.59 13.90 4.54
C ASP A 480 -7.78 12.96 4.25
N LYS A 481 -7.75 12.22 3.15
CA LYS A 481 -8.67 11.10 2.92
C LYS A 481 -8.45 10.01 3.96
N ILE A 482 -9.52 9.40 4.42
CA ILE A 482 -9.50 8.18 5.23
C ILE A 482 -10.00 7.05 4.33
N LEU A 483 -9.09 6.21 3.85
CA LEU A 483 -9.40 5.07 2.98
C LEU A 483 -9.66 3.83 3.82
N THR A 484 -10.72 3.09 3.50
CA THR A 484 -11.16 1.92 4.29
C THR A 484 -10.10 0.82 4.29
N ASP A 485 -9.53 0.48 3.13
CA ASP A 485 -8.50 -0.55 2.99
C ASP A 485 -7.22 -0.21 3.78
N TRP A 486 -6.68 1.00 3.62
CA TRP A 486 -5.43 1.38 4.30
C TRP A 486 -5.62 1.50 5.81
N ASN A 487 -6.80 1.92 6.26
CA ASN A 487 -7.15 1.90 7.69
C ASN A 487 -7.25 0.46 8.21
N GLY A 488 -7.79 -0.47 7.44
CA GLY A 488 -7.79 -1.90 7.76
C GLY A 488 -6.38 -2.44 8.02
N LEU A 489 -5.40 -2.09 7.16
CA LEU A 489 -3.99 -2.46 7.34
C LEU A 489 -3.39 -1.85 8.62
N MET A 490 -3.64 -0.56 8.88
CA MET A 490 -3.08 0.10 10.07
C MET A 490 -3.72 -0.42 11.37
N ILE A 491 -5.01 -0.74 11.36
CA ILE A 491 -5.69 -1.44 12.47
C ILE A 491 -5.01 -2.79 12.74
N ALA A 492 -4.69 -3.57 11.69
CA ALA A 492 -4.00 -4.85 11.82
C ALA A 492 -2.61 -4.67 12.45
N ALA A 493 -1.84 -3.69 11.99
CA ALA A 493 -0.50 -3.39 12.48
C ALA A 493 -0.49 -2.95 13.95
N LEU A 494 -1.36 -2.02 14.33
CA LEU A 494 -1.49 -1.53 15.70
C LEU A 494 -1.99 -2.62 16.66
N ALA A 495 -2.95 -3.43 16.24
CA ALA A 495 -3.43 -4.56 17.04
C ALA A 495 -2.32 -5.57 17.33
N GLN A 496 -1.55 -5.95 16.30
CA GLN A 496 -0.38 -6.83 16.46
C GLN A 496 0.73 -6.15 17.29
N GLY A 497 0.98 -4.86 17.05
CA GLY A 497 1.93 -4.06 17.81
C GLY A 497 1.61 -4.04 19.31
N SER A 498 0.34 -3.94 19.68
CA SER A 498 -0.09 -4.01 21.08
C SER A 498 0.34 -5.31 21.76
N LEU A 499 0.24 -6.43 21.04
CA LEU A 499 0.62 -7.75 21.56
C LEU A 499 2.13 -7.97 21.63
N VAL A 500 2.85 -7.56 20.57
CA VAL A 500 4.29 -7.83 20.44
C VAL A 500 5.14 -6.89 21.29
N LEU A 501 4.72 -5.63 21.39
CA LEU A 501 5.44 -4.59 22.12
C LEU A 501 4.94 -4.44 23.57
N GLY A 502 3.80 -5.05 23.92
CA GLY A 502 3.21 -4.96 25.24
C GLY A 502 2.59 -3.59 25.55
N GLU A 503 2.15 -2.84 24.51
CA GLU A 503 1.67 -1.47 24.63
C GLU A 503 0.16 -1.35 24.40
N PRO A 504 -0.67 -1.30 25.44
CA PRO A 504 -2.13 -1.24 25.29
C PRO A 504 -2.65 0.00 24.53
N ARG A 505 -1.84 1.07 24.44
CA ARG A 505 -2.23 2.29 23.71
C ARG A 505 -2.44 2.01 22.21
N TYR A 506 -1.75 1.03 21.63
CA TYR A 506 -1.91 0.65 20.24
C TYR A 506 -3.24 -0.08 19.99
N ALA A 507 -3.64 -0.99 20.90
CA ALA A 507 -4.96 -1.61 20.81
C ALA A 507 -6.08 -0.57 20.95
N LYS A 508 -5.91 0.45 21.82
CA LYS A 508 -6.88 1.54 21.96
C LYS A 508 -7.01 2.38 20.69
N ALA A 509 -5.89 2.66 20.01
CA ALA A 509 -5.91 3.39 18.75
C ALA A 509 -6.57 2.54 17.63
N ALA A 510 -6.22 1.27 17.53
CA ALA A 510 -6.87 0.33 16.60
C ALA A 510 -8.38 0.19 16.84
N THR A 511 -8.79 0.09 18.12
CA THR A 511 -10.21 0.09 18.53
C THR A 511 -10.93 1.33 18.03
N ARG A 512 -10.36 2.52 18.27
CA ARG A 512 -10.98 3.78 17.86
C ARG A 512 -11.13 3.86 16.34
N ALA A 513 -10.12 3.43 15.58
CA ALA A 513 -10.16 3.43 14.14
C ALA A 513 -11.17 2.38 13.59
N ALA A 514 -11.24 1.19 14.19
CA ALA A 514 -12.21 0.17 13.82
C ALA A 514 -13.64 0.61 14.11
N ASP A 515 -13.90 1.21 15.29
CA ASP A 515 -15.22 1.71 15.67
C ASP A 515 -15.64 2.89 14.77
N PHE A 516 -14.71 3.78 14.39
CA PHE A 516 -14.94 4.82 13.39
C PHE A 516 -15.30 4.21 12.02
N MET A 517 -14.54 3.24 11.53
CA MET A 517 -14.81 2.58 10.25
C MET A 517 -16.20 1.91 10.23
N MET A 518 -16.54 1.17 11.28
CA MET A 518 -17.83 0.50 11.38
C MET A 518 -19.00 1.49 11.46
N LYS A 519 -18.78 2.70 12.00
CA LYS A 519 -19.83 3.71 12.18
C LYS A 519 -19.97 4.63 10.96
N GLU A 520 -18.85 5.17 10.47
CA GLU A 520 -18.87 6.26 9.49
C GLU A 520 -18.63 5.76 8.05
N LEU A 521 -17.94 4.62 7.86
CA LEU A 521 -17.64 4.05 6.55
C LEU A 521 -18.56 2.86 6.19
N THR A 522 -19.64 2.64 6.94
CA THR A 522 -20.64 1.61 6.65
C THR A 522 -22.00 2.27 6.37
N ASP A 523 -22.61 1.93 5.24
CA ASP A 523 -23.93 2.45 4.87
C ASP A 523 -25.08 1.76 5.64
N SER A 524 -26.31 2.22 5.41
CA SER A 524 -27.50 1.68 6.05
C SER A 524 -27.81 0.21 5.70
N ASN A 525 -27.23 -0.31 4.61
CA ASN A 525 -27.35 -1.71 4.18
C ASN A 525 -26.19 -2.58 4.68
N GLY A 526 -25.27 -1.99 5.45
CA GLY A 526 -24.08 -2.66 5.96
C GLY A 526 -22.95 -2.81 4.93
N ARG A 527 -23.00 -2.10 3.80
CA ARG A 527 -21.93 -2.08 2.79
C ARG A 527 -20.88 -1.04 3.16
N LEU A 528 -19.61 -1.34 2.87
CA LEU A 528 -18.53 -0.39 3.10
C LEU A 528 -18.48 0.68 2.01
N HIS A 529 -18.09 1.90 2.41
CA HIS A 529 -17.63 2.96 1.53
C HIS A 529 -16.10 2.90 1.37
N LYS A 530 -15.60 3.36 0.22
CA LYS A 530 -14.16 3.44 -0.06
C LYS A 530 -13.47 4.50 0.76
N ARG A 531 -14.08 5.66 0.91
CA ARG A 531 -13.45 6.87 1.40
C ARG A 531 -14.36 7.66 2.35
N TYR A 532 -13.73 8.27 3.38
CA TYR A 532 -14.33 9.34 4.20
C TYR A 532 -13.45 10.58 4.13
N ARG A 533 -14.05 11.76 3.95
CA ARG A 533 -13.38 13.06 4.00
C ARG A 533 -14.38 14.17 4.30
N ALA A 534 -13.97 15.20 5.05
CA ALA A 534 -14.77 16.39 5.35
C ALA A 534 -16.20 16.04 5.87
N GLY A 535 -16.30 15.05 6.76
CA GLY A 535 -17.58 14.65 7.35
C GLY A 535 -18.46 13.76 6.47
N LYS A 536 -17.95 13.26 5.31
CA LYS A 536 -18.76 12.48 4.36
C LYS A 536 -18.06 11.21 3.93
N ALA A 537 -18.73 10.08 4.10
CA ALA A 537 -18.36 8.84 3.42
C ALA A 537 -18.87 8.84 1.98
N GLY A 538 -18.18 8.13 1.09
CA GLY A 538 -18.57 8.04 -0.33
C GLY A 538 -17.81 6.98 -1.08
N LEU A 539 -18.31 6.72 -2.28
CA LEU A 539 -17.86 5.70 -3.22
C LEU A 539 -18.08 4.26 -2.73
N PRO A 540 -18.53 3.36 -3.60
CA PRO A 540 -18.62 1.95 -3.27
C PRO A 540 -17.24 1.37 -2.96
N ALA A 541 -17.15 0.54 -1.94
CA ALA A 541 -15.93 -0.15 -1.57
C ALA A 541 -15.59 -1.29 -2.53
N HIS A 542 -14.30 -1.57 -2.68
CA HIS A 542 -13.73 -2.63 -3.52
C HIS A 542 -13.35 -3.85 -2.65
N VAL A 543 -12.87 -4.91 -3.29
CA VAL A 543 -12.50 -6.16 -2.60
C VAL A 543 -11.45 -5.94 -1.52
N GLU A 544 -10.48 -5.04 -1.75
CA GLU A 544 -9.42 -4.67 -0.81
C GLU A 544 -9.99 -4.05 0.46
N ASP A 545 -10.99 -3.18 0.34
CA ASP A 545 -11.61 -2.52 1.49
C ASP A 545 -12.20 -3.55 2.47
N TYR A 546 -12.92 -4.53 1.96
CA TYR A 546 -13.48 -5.60 2.78
C TYR A 546 -12.42 -6.56 3.31
N ALA A 547 -11.44 -6.93 2.48
CA ALA A 547 -10.41 -7.89 2.86
C ALA A 547 -9.48 -7.31 3.93
N PHE A 548 -9.03 -6.06 3.78
CA PHE A 548 -8.10 -5.43 4.74
C PHE A 548 -8.80 -5.02 6.01
N ALA A 549 -10.05 -4.53 5.94
CA ALA A 549 -10.87 -4.33 7.12
C ALA A 549 -11.07 -5.65 7.89
N GLY A 550 -11.36 -6.75 7.19
CA GLY A 550 -11.45 -8.09 7.77
C GLY A 550 -10.16 -8.52 8.48
N TRP A 551 -9.00 -8.29 7.87
CA TRP A 551 -7.69 -8.56 8.51
C TRP A 551 -7.48 -7.73 9.77
N GLY A 552 -7.74 -6.41 9.68
CA GLY A 552 -7.67 -5.50 10.83
C GLY A 552 -8.54 -5.96 11.99
N LEU A 553 -9.80 -6.32 11.72
CA LEU A 553 -10.76 -6.77 12.72
C LEU A 553 -10.38 -8.12 13.34
N LEU A 554 -9.83 -9.08 12.56
CA LEU A 554 -9.34 -10.35 13.09
C LEU A 554 -8.15 -10.16 14.04
N ASN A 555 -7.18 -9.31 13.67
CA ASN A 555 -6.05 -8.99 14.55
C ASN A 555 -6.51 -8.23 15.80
N LEU A 556 -7.48 -7.32 15.65
CA LEU A 556 -8.03 -6.58 16.77
C LEU A 556 -8.82 -7.49 17.72
N TYR A 557 -9.56 -8.48 17.19
CA TYR A 557 -10.18 -9.51 18.01
C TYR A 557 -9.13 -10.26 18.85
N GLU A 558 -8.06 -10.77 18.24
CA GLU A 558 -7.00 -11.50 18.97
C GLU A 558 -6.24 -10.61 19.97
N SER A 559 -6.21 -9.29 19.74
CA SER A 559 -5.60 -8.33 20.68
C SER A 559 -6.48 -8.03 21.89
N THR A 560 -7.80 -7.94 21.69
CA THR A 560 -8.76 -7.50 22.70
C THR A 560 -9.69 -8.60 23.21
N PHE A 561 -9.87 -9.65 22.42
CA PHE A 561 -10.89 -10.71 22.57
C PHE A 561 -12.32 -10.18 22.63
N ASP A 562 -12.59 -8.95 22.16
CA ASP A 562 -13.95 -8.43 22.00
C ASP A 562 -14.60 -9.10 20.77
N VAL A 563 -15.59 -9.94 21.06
CA VAL A 563 -16.31 -10.77 20.08
C VAL A 563 -16.98 -9.94 18.98
N LYS A 564 -17.27 -8.65 19.23
CA LYS A 564 -17.84 -7.77 18.20
C LYS A 564 -16.98 -7.67 16.95
N TYR A 565 -15.66 -7.68 17.09
CA TYR A 565 -14.73 -7.60 15.95
C TYR A 565 -14.66 -8.90 15.15
N LEU A 566 -14.72 -10.06 15.81
CA LEU A 566 -14.82 -11.36 15.11
C LEU A 566 -16.16 -11.46 14.35
N LYS A 567 -17.25 -11.02 14.95
CA LYS A 567 -18.58 -10.98 14.31
C LYS A 567 -18.57 -10.08 13.09
N GLU A 568 -17.95 -8.91 13.18
CA GLU A 568 -17.88 -7.96 12.08
C GLU A 568 -16.96 -8.47 10.95
N ALA A 569 -15.79 -9.06 11.26
CA ALA A 569 -14.93 -9.70 10.28
C ALA A 569 -15.66 -10.82 9.52
N GLN A 570 -16.47 -11.63 10.22
CA GLN A 570 -17.31 -12.64 9.60
C GLN A 570 -18.38 -12.03 8.69
N ARG A 571 -19.02 -10.93 9.12
CA ARG A 571 -20.03 -10.21 8.32
C ARG A 571 -19.41 -9.66 7.01
N LEU A 572 -18.26 -9.00 7.09
CA LEU A 572 -17.56 -8.47 5.92
C LEU A 572 -17.11 -9.58 4.95
N SER A 573 -16.63 -10.69 5.49
CA SER A 573 -16.25 -11.87 4.69
C SER A 573 -17.46 -12.49 3.96
N ASN A 574 -18.63 -12.51 4.59
CA ASN A 574 -19.85 -12.96 3.94
C ASN A 574 -20.30 -12.00 2.83
N LEU A 575 -20.11 -10.68 2.98
CA LEU A 575 -20.38 -9.71 1.91
C LEU A 575 -19.43 -9.91 0.72
N LEU A 576 -18.14 -10.21 0.94
CA LEU A 576 -17.21 -10.58 -0.12
C LEU A 576 -17.72 -11.80 -0.90
N ILE A 577 -18.16 -12.85 -0.18
CA ILE A 577 -18.70 -14.06 -0.82
C ILE A 577 -20.00 -13.76 -1.59
N THR A 578 -20.86 -12.87 -1.06
CA THR A 578 -22.15 -12.55 -1.69
C THR A 578 -21.99 -11.71 -2.95
N HIS A 579 -21.11 -10.69 -2.93
CA HIS A 579 -21.08 -9.65 -3.97
C HIS A 579 -19.87 -9.67 -4.88
N PHE A 580 -18.77 -10.33 -4.46
CA PHE A 580 -17.52 -10.29 -5.21
C PHE A 580 -17.08 -11.66 -5.74
N TRP A 581 -17.73 -12.73 -5.32
CA TRP A 581 -17.31 -14.09 -5.65
C TRP A 581 -17.59 -14.47 -7.11
N ASP A 582 -16.63 -15.15 -7.74
CA ASP A 582 -16.79 -15.81 -9.04
C ASP A 582 -17.22 -17.28 -8.84
N ASP A 583 -18.50 -17.56 -9.03
CA ASP A 583 -19.06 -18.93 -8.88
C ASP A 583 -18.55 -19.90 -9.96
N SER A 584 -18.02 -19.39 -11.07
CA SER A 584 -17.60 -20.21 -12.20
C SER A 584 -16.15 -20.68 -12.08
N GLN A 585 -15.23 -19.83 -11.65
CA GLN A 585 -13.78 -20.07 -11.62
C GLN A 585 -13.17 -19.92 -10.23
N GLY A 586 -13.91 -19.45 -9.25
CA GLY A 586 -13.39 -19.07 -7.94
C GLY A 586 -12.63 -17.74 -7.95
N GLY A 587 -12.25 -17.30 -6.74
CA GLY A 587 -11.65 -15.99 -6.53
C GLY A 587 -12.67 -14.85 -6.48
N LEU A 588 -12.19 -13.66 -6.15
CA LEU A 588 -12.98 -12.46 -5.94
C LEU A 588 -12.70 -11.44 -7.03
N PHE A 589 -13.76 -10.89 -7.62
CA PHE A 589 -13.66 -9.75 -8.51
C PHE A 589 -13.27 -8.48 -7.74
N LEU A 590 -12.64 -7.52 -8.42
CA LEU A 590 -12.25 -6.24 -7.81
C LEU A 590 -13.47 -5.41 -7.37
N THR A 591 -14.57 -5.47 -8.15
CA THR A 591 -15.80 -4.72 -7.90
C THR A 591 -16.97 -5.64 -7.54
N ALA A 592 -17.95 -5.09 -6.80
CA ALA A 592 -19.19 -5.80 -6.50
C ALA A 592 -20.03 -6.06 -7.76
N ASP A 593 -20.95 -7.04 -7.69
CA ASP A 593 -21.81 -7.45 -8.80
C ASP A 593 -22.89 -6.41 -9.16
N ASP A 594 -23.22 -5.55 -8.21
CA ASP A 594 -24.16 -4.44 -8.33
C ASP A 594 -23.48 -3.06 -8.56
N GLY A 595 -22.16 -3.05 -8.79
CA GLY A 595 -21.37 -1.85 -9.04
C GLY A 595 -21.46 -1.32 -10.47
N GLU A 596 -20.68 -0.24 -10.76
CA GLU A 596 -20.55 0.33 -12.10
C GLU A 596 -20.06 -0.72 -13.10
N LYS A 597 -20.68 -0.77 -14.29
CA LYS A 597 -20.24 -1.64 -15.37
C LYS A 597 -19.11 -0.99 -16.15
N LEU A 598 -17.90 -1.48 -15.94
CA LEU A 598 -16.71 -1.10 -16.68
C LEU A 598 -16.44 -2.06 -17.85
N LEU A 599 -15.37 -1.83 -18.63
CA LEU A 599 -14.97 -2.68 -19.76
C LEU A 599 -14.75 -4.14 -19.37
N VAL A 600 -14.16 -4.36 -18.19
CA VAL A 600 -13.94 -5.68 -17.60
C VAL A 600 -14.23 -5.62 -16.11
N ARG A 601 -14.77 -6.71 -15.58
CA ARG A 601 -14.82 -6.98 -14.16
C ARG A 601 -13.68 -7.95 -13.85
N GLY A 602 -12.49 -7.38 -13.53
CA GLY A 602 -11.26 -8.14 -13.34
C GLY A 602 -11.11 -8.73 -11.95
N LYS A 603 -10.18 -9.68 -11.83
CA LYS A 603 -9.69 -10.23 -10.55
C LYS A 603 -8.20 -9.95 -10.45
N GLU A 604 -7.74 -9.55 -9.26
CA GLU A 604 -6.32 -9.30 -9.00
C GLU A 604 -5.79 -10.24 -7.93
N VAL A 605 -4.55 -10.72 -8.11
CA VAL A 605 -3.84 -11.54 -7.12
C VAL A 605 -2.38 -11.11 -6.96
N TYR A 606 -1.89 -10.20 -7.81
CA TYR A 606 -0.53 -9.70 -7.72
C TYR A 606 -0.31 -8.89 -6.44
N ASP A 607 0.70 -9.28 -5.66
CA ASP A 607 1.08 -8.59 -4.43
C ASP A 607 2.18 -7.57 -4.74
N GLY A 608 1.77 -6.34 -5.02
CA GLY A 608 2.64 -5.21 -5.33
C GLY A 608 3.13 -4.45 -4.10
N ALA A 609 3.05 -3.12 -4.12
CA ALA A 609 3.30 -2.28 -2.94
C ALA A 609 2.26 -2.58 -1.84
N ILE A 610 1.02 -2.80 -2.24
CA ILE A 610 -0.08 -3.28 -1.39
C ILE A 610 -0.40 -4.72 -1.83
N PRO A 611 -0.71 -5.64 -0.89
CA PRO A 611 -1.15 -6.98 -1.26
C PRO A 611 -2.52 -6.94 -1.96
N SER A 612 -2.83 -7.97 -2.74
CA SER A 612 -4.14 -8.05 -3.41
C SER A 612 -5.26 -8.43 -2.43
N GLY A 613 -6.49 -7.98 -2.74
CA GLY A 613 -7.69 -8.36 -1.99
C GLY A 613 -7.91 -9.88 -1.95
N ASN A 614 -7.61 -10.61 -3.03
CA ASN A 614 -7.69 -12.08 -3.06
C ASN A 614 -6.68 -12.75 -2.13
N SER A 615 -5.43 -12.27 -2.09
CA SER A 615 -4.39 -12.82 -1.21
C SER A 615 -4.76 -12.65 0.27
N VAL A 616 -5.27 -11.48 0.64
CA VAL A 616 -5.68 -11.19 2.02
C VAL A 616 -6.99 -11.91 2.38
N ALA A 617 -7.95 -11.95 1.46
CA ALA A 617 -9.21 -12.68 1.69
C ALA A 617 -8.98 -14.18 1.91
N ALA A 618 -8.04 -14.81 1.16
CA ALA A 618 -7.67 -16.21 1.39
C ALA A 618 -7.17 -16.44 2.81
N ALA A 619 -6.28 -15.57 3.32
CA ALA A 619 -5.79 -15.64 4.70
C ALA A 619 -6.92 -15.44 5.73
N ASN A 620 -7.80 -14.47 5.51
CA ASN A 620 -8.95 -14.21 6.38
C ASN A 620 -9.93 -15.39 6.40
N PHE A 621 -10.23 -15.99 5.26
CA PHE A 621 -11.10 -17.14 5.16
C PHE A 621 -10.51 -18.35 5.92
N LEU A 622 -9.21 -18.63 5.78
CA LEU A 622 -8.54 -19.69 6.55
C LEU A 622 -8.65 -19.44 8.05
N ARG A 623 -8.34 -18.22 8.51
CA ARG A 623 -8.44 -17.87 9.93
C ARG A 623 -9.88 -17.96 10.45
N LEU A 624 -10.87 -17.44 9.71
CA LEU A 624 -12.28 -17.55 10.06
C LEU A 624 -12.74 -19.01 10.09
N GLY A 625 -12.33 -19.82 9.14
CA GLY A 625 -12.61 -21.27 9.13
C GLY A 625 -12.17 -21.90 10.45
N ARG A 626 -10.92 -21.67 10.84
CA ARG A 626 -10.34 -22.18 12.09
C ARG A 626 -10.99 -21.60 13.35
N MET A 627 -11.24 -20.27 13.36
CA MET A 627 -11.86 -19.63 14.53
C MET A 627 -13.31 -20.06 14.75
N THR A 628 -14.06 -20.27 13.68
CA THR A 628 -15.52 -20.54 13.77
C THR A 628 -15.90 -22.02 13.63
N GLY A 629 -14.97 -22.86 13.14
CA GLY A 629 -15.25 -24.26 12.78
C GLY A 629 -16.07 -24.38 11.48
N ASN A 630 -16.23 -23.32 10.70
CA ASN A 630 -16.99 -23.32 9.45
C ASN A 630 -16.05 -23.58 8.26
N THR A 631 -15.94 -24.83 7.85
CA THR A 631 -15.06 -25.29 6.76
C THR A 631 -15.38 -24.66 5.39
N LYS A 632 -16.56 -24.06 5.20
CA LYS A 632 -16.90 -23.37 3.95
C LYS A 632 -15.94 -22.21 3.66
N TYR A 633 -15.41 -21.56 4.69
CA TYR A 633 -14.40 -20.52 4.48
C TYR A 633 -13.07 -21.12 3.95
N GLU A 634 -12.64 -22.27 4.47
CA GLU A 634 -11.43 -22.96 3.98
C GLU A 634 -11.62 -23.42 2.51
N GLU A 635 -12.83 -23.90 2.15
CA GLU A 635 -13.19 -24.23 0.77
C GLU A 635 -13.09 -23.00 -0.15
N ARG A 636 -13.47 -21.80 0.33
CA ARG A 636 -13.34 -20.55 -0.43
C ARG A 636 -11.87 -20.15 -0.61
N ALA A 637 -11.04 -20.31 0.42
CA ALA A 637 -9.59 -20.08 0.31
C ALA A 637 -8.94 -21.05 -0.70
N ASP A 638 -9.28 -22.34 -0.66
CA ASP A 638 -8.80 -23.34 -1.63
C ASP A 638 -9.22 -22.99 -3.07
N ALA A 639 -10.45 -22.51 -3.24
CA ALA A 639 -10.93 -22.07 -4.55
C ALA A 639 -10.18 -20.82 -5.06
N ILE A 640 -9.76 -19.89 -4.17
CA ILE A 640 -8.87 -18.77 -4.54
C ILE A 640 -7.52 -19.32 -5.01
N PHE A 641 -6.88 -20.22 -4.24
CA PHE A 641 -5.61 -20.83 -4.66
C PHE A 641 -5.71 -21.50 -6.03
N LYS A 642 -6.77 -22.23 -6.29
CA LYS A 642 -7.01 -22.89 -7.60
C LYS A 642 -7.24 -21.90 -8.73
N ALA A 643 -8.02 -20.84 -8.48
CA ALA A 643 -8.34 -19.84 -9.50
C ALA A 643 -7.09 -19.16 -10.06
N PHE A 644 -6.06 -18.97 -9.21
CA PHE A 644 -4.84 -18.26 -9.59
C PHE A 644 -3.62 -19.18 -9.76
N SER A 645 -3.76 -20.50 -9.51
CA SER A 645 -2.62 -21.43 -9.54
C SER A 645 -1.85 -21.44 -10.86
N PRO A 646 -2.45 -21.28 -12.07
CA PRO A 646 -1.68 -21.32 -13.30
C PRO A 646 -0.62 -20.23 -13.41
N GLN A 647 -0.91 -19.01 -12.94
CA GLN A 647 0.06 -17.91 -12.92
C GLN A 647 0.99 -17.96 -11.71
N VAL A 648 0.47 -18.33 -10.53
CA VAL A 648 1.25 -18.42 -9.29
C VAL A 648 2.35 -19.48 -9.40
N ARG A 649 2.09 -20.64 -9.99
CA ARG A 649 3.09 -21.70 -10.21
C ARG A 649 4.28 -21.27 -11.07
N GLN A 650 4.11 -20.27 -11.94
CA GLN A 650 5.19 -19.76 -12.78
C GLN A 650 6.12 -18.82 -11.99
N GLN A 651 5.55 -17.95 -11.17
CA GLN A 651 6.29 -16.92 -10.45
C GLN A 651 5.69 -16.65 -9.05
N PRO A 652 5.72 -17.64 -8.12
CA PRO A 652 5.09 -17.48 -6.81
C PRO A 652 5.65 -16.31 -5.99
N SER A 653 6.89 -15.87 -6.25
CA SER A 653 7.50 -14.71 -5.59
C SER A 653 6.85 -13.34 -5.95
N ALA A 654 5.92 -13.32 -6.88
CA ALA A 654 5.08 -12.15 -7.18
C ALA A 654 3.77 -12.12 -6.37
N PHE A 655 3.52 -13.15 -5.53
CA PHE A 655 2.28 -13.40 -4.81
C PHE A 655 2.55 -13.79 -3.35
N ASN A 656 3.47 -13.07 -2.68
CA ASN A 656 3.98 -13.52 -1.38
C ASN A 656 2.98 -13.35 -0.23
N GLN A 657 1.99 -12.47 -0.33
CA GLN A 657 0.88 -12.47 0.62
C GLN A 657 -0.01 -13.70 0.42
N LEU A 658 -0.23 -14.13 -0.82
CA LEU A 658 -0.91 -15.41 -1.10
C LEU A 658 -0.07 -16.61 -0.59
N MET A 659 1.27 -16.55 -0.71
CA MET A 659 2.15 -17.57 -0.15
C MET A 659 2.07 -17.60 1.39
N ASN A 660 1.89 -16.46 2.07
CA ASN A 660 1.62 -16.43 3.50
C ASN A 660 0.30 -17.14 3.88
N ALA A 661 -0.74 -16.97 3.06
CA ALA A 661 -1.98 -17.69 3.22
C ALA A 661 -1.81 -19.20 2.92
N LEU A 662 -1.05 -19.55 1.89
CA LEU A 662 -0.74 -20.93 1.54
C LEU A 662 0.08 -21.64 2.63
N ASP A 663 1.04 -20.94 3.26
CA ASP A 663 1.79 -21.46 4.42
C ASP A 663 0.86 -21.85 5.56
N PHE A 664 -0.16 -21.02 5.84
CA PHE A 664 -1.18 -21.35 6.84
C PHE A 664 -2.01 -22.59 6.39
N ALA A 665 -2.42 -22.65 5.13
CA ALA A 665 -3.24 -23.76 4.59
C ALA A 665 -2.53 -25.11 4.58
N VAL A 666 -1.24 -25.13 4.21
CA VAL A 666 -0.41 -26.34 4.23
C VAL A 666 -0.23 -26.87 5.66
N GLY A 667 -0.26 -25.98 6.66
CA GLY A 667 -0.19 -26.35 8.08
C GLY A 667 1.20 -26.76 8.56
N PRO A 668 1.31 -27.34 9.77
CA PRO A 668 0.21 -27.57 10.71
C PRO A 668 -0.44 -26.26 11.18
N SER A 669 -1.76 -26.27 11.36
CA SER A 669 -2.53 -25.13 11.87
C SER A 669 -3.14 -25.48 13.22
N PHE A 670 -3.15 -24.49 14.11
CA PHE A 670 -3.61 -24.68 15.50
C PHE A 670 -4.81 -23.78 15.83
N GLU A 671 -5.77 -24.34 16.56
CA GLU A 671 -6.85 -23.63 17.23
C GLU A 671 -6.57 -23.65 18.74
N VAL A 672 -6.35 -22.46 19.32
CA VAL A 672 -6.07 -22.31 20.75
C VAL A 672 -7.21 -21.56 21.41
N VAL A 673 -7.95 -22.24 22.29
CA VAL A 673 -9.04 -21.64 23.07
C VAL A 673 -8.63 -21.57 24.53
N VAL A 674 -8.57 -20.37 25.09
CA VAL A 674 -8.39 -20.17 26.54
C VAL A 674 -9.76 -19.90 27.15
N ALA A 675 -10.21 -20.82 28.01
CA ALA A 675 -11.44 -20.69 28.77
C ALA A 675 -11.14 -20.23 30.20
N ALA A 676 -11.58 -19.05 30.59
CA ALA A 676 -11.21 -18.46 31.86
C ALA A 676 -12.11 -17.29 32.28
N ALA A 677 -11.96 -16.82 33.52
CA ALA A 677 -12.50 -15.55 33.97
C ALA A 677 -11.61 -14.39 33.43
N PRO A 678 -12.21 -13.32 32.86
CA PRO A 678 -11.43 -12.17 32.42
C PRO A 678 -10.78 -11.45 33.61
N GLY A 679 -9.50 -11.02 33.43
CA GLY A 679 -8.74 -10.26 34.44
C GLY A 679 -8.21 -11.07 35.62
N ASP A 680 -8.28 -12.41 35.56
CA ASP A 680 -7.60 -13.29 36.49
C ASP A 680 -6.09 -13.42 36.13
N ALA A 681 -5.20 -13.35 37.13
CA ALA A 681 -3.76 -13.37 36.92
C ALA A 681 -3.28 -14.62 36.14
N ALA A 682 -3.85 -15.81 36.44
CA ALA A 682 -3.51 -17.03 35.70
C ALA A 682 -3.95 -16.99 34.24
N THR A 683 -5.05 -16.28 33.94
CA THR A 683 -5.51 -16.01 32.58
C THR A 683 -4.51 -15.11 31.83
N ASP A 684 -4.08 -14.02 32.48
CA ASP A 684 -3.12 -13.09 31.90
C ASP A 684 -1.75 -13.75 31.66
N ASP A 685 -1.29 -14.60 32.57
CA ASP A 685 -0.06 -15.37 32.43
C ASP A 685 -0.15 -16.34 31.23
N MET A 686 -1.25 -17.06 31.08
CA MET A 686 -1.49 -18.00 29.98
C MET A 686 -1.54 -17.28 28.62
N LEU A 687 -2.28 -16.18 28.52
CA LEU A 687 -2.37 -15.36 27.31
C LEU A 687 -1.02 -14.71 26.99
N SER A 688 -0.29 -14.21 28.00
CA SER A 688 1.04 -13.64 27.82
C SER A 688 2.02 -14.68 27.29
N ALA A 689 1.97 -15.92 27.78
CA ALA A 689 2.81 -16.99 27.27
C ALA A 689 2.54 -17.34 25.80
N LEU A 690 1.28 -17.32 25.36
CA LEU A 690 0.90 -17.54 23.95
C LEU A 690 1.38 -16.42 23.01
N ARG A 691 1.51 -15.20 23.53
CA ARG A 691 1.91 -14.01 22.75
C ARG A 691 3.42 -13.95 22.47
N LYS A 692 4.26 -14.66 23.23
CA LYS A 692 5.73 -14.60 23.09
C LYS A 692 6.27 -15.30 21.85
N PRO A 693 5.91 -16.55 21.54
CA PRO A 693 6.45 -17.26 20.38
C PRO A 693 5.87 -16.75 19.07
N PHE A 694 6.57 -17.01 17.96
CA PHE A 694 6.05 -16.80 16.62
C PHE A 694 5.20 -17.99 16.18
N LEU A 695 3.90 -17.82 16.15
CA LEU A 695 2.89 -18.83 15.82
C LEU A 695 2.00 -18.36 14.64
N PRO A 696 2.58 -18.20 13.44
CA PRO A 696 1.88 -17.60 12.31
C PRO A 696 0.69 -18.44 11.81
N ASN A 697 0.66 -19.75 12.14
CA ASN A 697 -0.36 -20.70 11.72
C ASN A 697 -1.31 -21.09 12.88
N ALA A 698 -1.43 -20.25 13.90
CA ALA A 698 -2.37 -20.43 14.99
C ALA A 698 -3.43 -19.34 15.00
N VAL A 699 -4.64 -19.71 15.43
CA VAL A 699 -5.70 -18.76 15.78
C VAL A 699 -5.99 -18.84 17.28
N PHE A 700 -6.28 -17.71 17.88
CA PHE A 700 -6.49 -17.59 19.31
C PHE A 700 -7.92 -17.13 19.62
N LEU A 701 -8.57 -17.84 20.53
CA LEU A 701 -9.91 -17.53 21.00
C LEU A 701 -9.91 -17.46 22.53
N PHE A 702 -10.71 -16.54 23.05
CA PHE A 702 -10.92 -16.42 24.48
C PHE A 702 -12.39 -16.66 24.81
N ARG A 703 -12.67 -17.74 25.58
CA ARG A 703 -13.98 -18.07 26.06
C ARG A 703 -14.16 -17.56 27.49
N SER A 704 -14.79 -16.38 27.59
CA SER A 704 -15.06 -15.75 28.88
C SER A 704 -16.04 -16.55 29.69
N SER A 705 -15.78 -16.78 31.00
CA SER A 705 -16.73 -17.34 31.92
C SER A 705 -17.78 -16.33 32.38
N ALA A 706 -17.61 -15.03 32.14
CA ALA A 706 -18.51 -13.99 32.57
C ALA A 706 -19.91 -14.07 31.91
N ASP A 707 -19.98 -14.60 30.68
CA ASP A 707 -21.24 -14.81 29.92
C ASP A 707 -21.48 -16.31 29.61
N ASP A 708 -20.84 -17.21 30.36
CA ASP A 708 -20.80 -18.65 30.10
C ASP A 708 -20.25 -19.02 28.69
N GLY A 709 -19.48 -18.11 28.08
CA GLY A 709 -18.95 -18.26 26.73
C GLY A 709 -20.00 -18.14 25.64
N LYS A 710 -21.16 -17.61 25.89
CA LYS A 710 -22.30 -17.55 24.93
C LYS A 710 -21.98 -16.71 23.71
N ALA A 711 -21.35 -15.55 23.94
CA ALA A 711 -21.01 -14.66 22.82
C ALA A 711 -20.08 -15.33 21.80
N LEU A 712 -19.02 -16.01 22.27
CA LEU A 712 -18.10 -16.73 21.40
C LEU A 712 -18.76 -17.99 20.81
N ALA A 713 -19.49 -18.78 21.61
CA ALA A 713 -20.16 -20.01 21.17
C ALA A 713 -21.19 -19.77 20.06
N ALA A 714 -21.80 -18.57 20.01
CA ALA A 714 -22.68 -18.19 18.91
C ALA A 714 -21.95 -18.09 17.55
N LEU A 715 -20.67 -17.74 17.53
CA LEU A 715 -19.85 -17.64 16.33
C LEU A 715 -19.00 -18.91 16.09
N ALA A 716 -18.54 -19.54 17.16
CA ALA A 716 -17.68 -20.73 17.19
C ALA A 716 -18.32 -21.85 18.02
N PRO A 717 -19.36 -22.54 17.51
CA PRO A 717 -20.17 -23.51 18.30
C PRO A 717 -19.34 -24.64 18.94
N TYR A 718 -18.23 -25.05 18.33
CA TYR A 718 -17.34 -26.08 18.87
C TYR A 718 -16.71 -25.71 20.24
N THR A 719 -16.66 -24.39 20.56
CA THR A 719 -16.10 -23.90 21.83
C THR A 719 -17.11 -24.04 23.00
N ALA A 720 -18.38 -24.37 22.74
CA ALA A 720 -19.44 -24.39 23.77
C ALA A 720 -19.13 -25.33 24.95
N ALA A 721 -18.47 -26.46 24.69
CA ALA A 721 -18.05 -27.45 25.70
C ALA A 721 -16.68 -27.15 26.35
N MET A 722 -15.96 -26.13 25.90
CA MET A 722 -14.64 -25.78 26.40
C MET A 722 -14.76 -24.85 27.61
N THR A 723 -14.84 -25.38 28.81
CA THR A 723 -15.03 -24.63 30.06
C THR A 723 -13.78 -24.62 30.92
N PRO A 724 -13.63 -23.64 31.84
CA PRO A 724 -12.59 -23.69 32.87
C PRO A 724 -12.67 -25.01 33.67
N ARG A 725 -11.51 -25.62 33.99
CA ARG A 725 -11.41 -26.80 34.84
C ARG A 725 -10.98 -26.39 36.23
N ASP A 726 -11.68 -26.89 37.24
CA ASP A 726 -11.40 -26.56 38.64
C ASP A 726 -11.37 -25.01 38.89
N ASP A 727 -12.23 -24.28 38.21
CA ASP A 727 -12.31 -22.80 38.23
C ASP A 727 -11.00 -22.09 37.85
N LYS A 728 -10.11 -22.77 37.09
CA LYS A 728 -8.82 -22.25 36.61
C LYS A 728 -8.84 -21.99 35.11
N ALA A 729 -8.03 -20.99 34.69
CA ALA A 729 -7.76 -20.79 33.30
C ALA A 729 -7.28 -22.08 32.62
N THR A 730 -7.97 -22.47 31.56
CA THR A 730 -7.77 -23.76 30.88
C THR A 730 -7.55 -23.55 29.38
N ALA A 731 -6.42 -24.02 28.88
CA ALA A 731 -6.12 -23.99 27.46
C ALA A 731 -6.57 -25.30 26.78
N TYR A 732 -7.26 -25.14 25.67
CA TYR A 732 -7.62 -26.15 24.71
C TYR A 732 -6.79 -25.90 23.44
N VAL A 733 -5.82 -26.77 23.18
CA VAL A 733 -4.95 -26.67 21.99
C VAL A 733 -5.33 -27.80 21.04
N CYS A 734 -5.81 -27.42 19.87
CA CYS A 734 -6.20 -28.36 18.84
C CYS A 734 -5.29 -28.15 17.61
N GLU A 735 -4.97 -29.24 16.91
CA GLU A 735 -4.32 -29.24 15.61
C GLU A 735 -5.30 -29.81 14.60
N ASN A 736 -5.69 -29.01 13.61
CA ASN A 736 -6.67 -29.40 12.61
C ASN A 736 -7.98 -29.93 13.25
N PHE A 737 -8.49 -29.23 14.28
CA PHE A 737 -9.67 -29.56 15.11
C PHE A 737 -9.54 -30.88 15.92
N VAL A 738 -8.37 -31.50 15.97
CA VAL A 738 -8.10 -32.63 16.87
C VAL A 738 -7.43 -32.10 18.14
N CYS A 739 -8.16 -32.10 19.23
CA CYS A 739 -7.74 -31.41 20.45
C CYS A 739 -6.91 -32.35 21.37
N ASN A 740 -5.83 -31.79 21.89
CA ASN A 740 -5.06 -32.39 22.99
C ASN A 740 -5.87 -32.37 24.30
N GLN A 741 -5.39 -33.07 25.34
CA GLN A 741 -5.99 -32.98 26.67
C GLN A 741 -5.92 -31.54 27.18
N PRO A 742 -7.04 -30.92 27.58
CA PRO A 742 -7.06 -29.57 28.13
C PRO A 742 -6.13 -29.44 29.34
N THR A 743 -5.45 -28.30 29.44
CA THR A 743 -4.46 -28.08 30.49
C THR A 743 -4.59 -26.71 31.15
N THR A 744 -4.34 -26.67 32.45
CA THR A 744 -4.18 -25.42 33.24
C THR A 744 -2.70 -25.04 33.39
N ASP A 745 -1.79 -25.86 32.85
CA ASP A 745 -0.35 -25.69 32.92
C ASP A 745 0.17 -25.03 31.64
N VAL A 746 0.82 -23.88 31.81
CA VAL A 746 1.37 -23.07 30.70
C VAL A 746 2.46 -23.82 29.91
N ALA A 747 3.33 -24.59 30.60
CA ALA A 747 4.40 -25.32 29.91
C ALA A 747 3.83 -26.44 29.03
N LYS A 748 2.80 -27.16 29.53
CA LYS A 748 2.10 -28.17 28.73
C LYS A 748 1.37 -27.57 27.54
N MET A 749 0.74 -26.42 27.74
CA MET A 749 0.09 -25.69 26.65
C MET A 749 1.07 -25.34 25.54
N LEU A 750 2.24 -24.79 25.89
CA LEU A 750 3.29 -24.49 24.92
C LEU A 750 3.86 -25.76 24.26
N GLY A 751 4.01 -26.83 25.05
CA GLY A 751 4.43 -28.14 24.51
C GLY A 751 3.47 -28.71 23.45
N HIS A 752 2.14 -28.52 23.62
CA HIS A 752 1.15 -28.91 22.62
C HIS A 752 1.25 -28.10 21.32
N LEU A 753 1.89 -26.93 21.34
CA LEU A 753 2.19 -26.08 20.18
C LEU A 753 3.60 -26.35 19.60
N GLY A 754 4.28 -27.40 20.06
CA GLY A 754 5.63 -27.73 19.62
C GLY A 754 6.72 -26.77 20.14
N ILE A 755 6.44 -26.06 21.24
CA ILE A 755 7.38 -25.12 21.85
C ILE A 755 7.99 -25.75 23.09
N GLU A 756 9.29 -25.99 23.06
CA GLU A 756 10.03 -26.47 24.22
C GLU A 756 10.16 -25.36 25.26
N SER A 757 9.80 -25.67 26.51
CA SER A 757 10.10 -24.79 27.65
C SER A 757 11.62 -24.79 27.87
N LYS A 758 12.29 -23.66 27.58
CA LYS A 758 13.71 -23.47 27.95
C LYS A 758 13.89 -23.34 29.45
#